data_ecae8cf20b815a687c0a1b2a81522d3c
#
_entry.id   ecae8cf20b815a687c0a1b2a81522d3c
#
_cell.length_a   1.000
_cell.length_b   1.000
_cell.length_c   1.000
_cell.angle_alpha   90.00
_cell.angle_beta   90.00
_cell.angle_gamma   90.00
#
_symmetry.space_group_name_H-M   'P 1'
#
loop_
_entity.id
_entity.type
_entity.pdbx_description
1 polymer ?
#
loop_
_entity_poly.entity_id
_entity_poly.type
_entity_poly.pdbx_seq_one_letter_code
_entity_poly.pdbx_strand_id
1 'polypeptide(L)'
;MLTLSPTRSSAPTEAGSPPLAATGTRKSGFYRHDLDGLRGVAIALVAVFHVWFGRVSGGVDVFLVLSGFFFGGSLLRTALNPDSALCPWPEILRLVRRLLPALVVVLAAGAVLTILVQPQTRWETFADQSLASLGYFQNWELSATASDYLRAGEAVSPLQHIWSMSVQGQFYIAMLALIFGFAYVARRRLGARLRVTLVTLLATLAVASFSFAAILHVSDQTAAYYNSFARAWELLLGTLVGAVVPYVRWPMWLRTVLAAAALAVIVSCGAFIDGVREFPGPWALVPVGATVLMILAAANRQASPSGRDRLPLPSRLLSARPLVTLGAMAYSLYLWHWPLLIFWLAYTDESRAGFVDGAVILAISGVLAYLTMRYIEEPLRSGRRSASTATPASVAISWRTRLRRPTIALGTAVGLLGVALTATSFTWREHVTVQRANGKELVALTTDGYPGARALTQHARVPKLPMRPTVLEAQSDLPESTNDGCISDFDNTDVINCTYGDKQASRTIALAGGSHAEHWITALDALGKMHHFKVVTYLKMGCPLTTEETPLVMGDNRPYPNCHEWNQKVMAKLIGEHPSFVFTTSTRPWNIKPGDVMPSTYIGIWQTLSDNKIPILAMRDTPWLVRNGAPFFPTDCLAKGGDAVSCGIDRSEVLSDRNQTLDFLPIFPLMRVLDLSDAVCRADKCRAVEGNVLIYHDSHHISATYMRTLIPELGRQMGAATAWW
;
A
#
# COMPACT_ATOMS: atom_id res chain seq x y z
N MET A 1 -30.89 -89.84 51.43
CA MET A 1 -31.74 -89.47 52.59
C MET A 1 -32.04 -88.01 52.38
N LEU A 2 -33.18 -87.63 51.87
CA LEU A 2 -34.33 -87.06 52.59
C LEU A 2 -33.96 -85.64 53.10
N THR A 3 -34.62 -84.54 52.90
CA THR A 3 -36.00 -84.28 52.46
C THR A 3 -36.20 -82.74 52.31
N LEU A 4 -36.97 -82.34 51.33
CA LEU A 4 -38.09 -81.40 51.38
C LEU A 4 -37.92 -79.89 51.68
N SER A 5 -38.36 -79.10 50.70
CA SER A 5 -38.95 -77.74 50.80
C SER A 5 -40.03 -77.58 51.89
N PRO A 6 -40.52 -76.31 52.20
CA PRO A 6 -41.38 -75.57 51.27
C PRO A 6 -41.35 -74.00 51.41
N THR A 7 -41.73 -73.34 50.32
CA THR A 7 -42.57 -72.16 50.10
C THR A 7 -43.02 -71.22 51.20
N ARG A 8 -42.98 -69.88 50.89
CA ARG A 8 -44.05 -68.84 50.84
C ARG A 8 -43.43 -67.45 50.67
N SER A 9 -43.71 -66.79 49.56
CA SER A 9 -44.80 -65.80 49.32
C SER A 9 -44.85 -64.64 50.29
N SER A 10 -44.46 -63.44 49.85
CA SER A 10 -45.20 -62.21 50.09
C SER A 10 -44.70 -61.08 49.17
N ALA A 11 -45.63 -60.31 48.81
CA ALA A 11 -45.82 -59.32 47.76
C ALA A 11 -44.96 -57.99 47.86
N PRO A 12 -45.18 -57.07 46.90
CA PRO A 12 -44.11 -56.24 46.32
C PRO A 12 -43.97 -54.88 47.05
N THR A 13 -42.72 -54.41 47.22
CA THR A 13 -42.40 -53.04 47.61
C THR A 13 -42.04 -52.28 46.36
N GLU A 14 -42.67 -51.12 46.20
CA GLU A 14 -42.47 -50.15 45.13
C GLU A 14 -41.02 -49.84 44.89
N ALA A 15 -40.49 -50.12 43.71
CA ALA A 15 -39.22 -49.69 43.25
C ALA A 15 -39.32 -48.23 42.76
N GLY A 16 -38.72 -47.33 43.52
CA GLY A 16 -38.54 -45.96 43.13
C GLY A 16 -37.76 -45.87 41.82
N SER A 17 -38.33 -45.21 40.84
CA SER A 17 -37.71 -44.91 39.57
C SER A 17 -36.43 -44.09 39.80
N PRO A 18 -35.32 -44.38 39.13
CA PRO A 18 -34.13 -43.52 39.19
C PRO A 18 -34.45 -42.19 38.56
N PRO A 19 -33.89 -41.07 39.08
CA PRO A 19 -34.11 -39.75 38.50
C PRO A 19 -33.58 -39.73 37.07
N LEU A 20 -34.42 -39.33 36.12
CA LEU A 20 -34.09 -39.01 34.74
C LEU A 20 -32.91 -38.06 34.76
N ALA A 21 -31.74 -38.54 34.38
CA ALA A 21 -30.60 -37.69 34.08
C ALA A 21 -31.03 -36.67 33.03
N ALA A 22 -31.11 -35.43 33.40
CA ALA A 22 -31.34 -34.34 32.49
C ALA A 22 -30.23 -34.39 31.43
N THR A 23 -30.54 -34.97 30.29
CA THR A 23 -29.73 -34.87 29.08
C THR A 23 -29.74 -33.40 28.66
N GLY A 24 -28.80 -32.64 29.19
CA GLY A 24 -28.50 -31.34 28.72
C GLY A 24 -28.17 -31.41 27.24
N THR A 25 -29.16 -31.15 26.41
CA THR A 25 -29.00 -31.01 24.97
C THR A 25 -27.98 -29.89 24.74
N ARG A 26 -26.74 -30.29 24.58
CA ARG A 26 -25.67 -29.40 24.08
C ARG A 26 -26.18 -28.91 22.73
N LYS A 27 -26.69 -27.65 22.66
CA LYS A 27 -27.02 -26.98 21.41
C LYS A 27 -25.76 -26.98 20.57
N SER A 28 -25.64 -27.91 19.63
CA SER A 28 -24.60 -27.92 18.61
C SER A 28 -24.81 -26.63 17.79
N GLY A 29 -23.98 -25.63 18.01
CA GLY A 29 -24.01 -24.41 17.20
C GLY A 29 -23.79 -24.83 15.73
N PHE A 30 -24.76 -24.57 14.87
CA PHE A 30 -24.65 -24.84 13.45
C PHE A 30 -23.50 -24.03 12.85
N TYR A 31 -22.60 -24.73 12.16
CA TYR A 31 -21.50 -24.08 11.44
C TYR A 31 -22.03 -23.36 10.20
N ARG A 32 -21.50 -22.14 9.92
CA ARG A 32 -21.98 -21.23 8.86
C ARG A 32 -21.18 -21.43 7.55
N HIS A 33 -21.40 -22.56 6.85
CA HIS A 33 -20.78 -22.85 5.55
C HIS A 33 -21.08 -21.80 4.47
N ASP A 34 -22.24 -21.13 4.55
CA ASP A 34 -22.63 -20.06 3.65
C ASP A 34 -21.67 -18.84 3.74
N LEU A 35 -21.16 -18.54 4.93
CA LEU A 35 -20.19 -17.45 5.11
C LEU A 35 -18.78 -17.86 4.69
N ASP A 36 -18.43 -19.15 4.80
CA ASP A 36 -17.17 -19.62 4.21
C ASP A 36 -17.23 -19.52 2.69
N GLY A 37 -18.36 -19.89 2.07
CA GLY A 37 -18.55 -19.71 0.62
C GLY A 37 -18.54 -18.24 0.20
N LEU A 38 -19.11 -17.33 1.01
CA LEU A 38 -19.03 -15.89 0.75
C LEU A 38 -17.57 -15.40 0.78
N ARG A 39 -16.73 -15.88 1.71
CA ARG A 39 -15.29 -15.63 1.71
C ARG A 39 -14.63 -16.16 0.43
N GLY A 40 -15.08 -17.33 -0.06
CA GLY A 40 -14.61 -17.88 -1.33
C GLY A 40 -14.94 -17.00 -2.53
N VAL A 41 -16.15 -16.45 -2.60
CA VAL A 41 -16.53 -15.49 -3.64
C VAL A 41 -15.72 -14.21 -3.52
N ALA A 42 -15.58 -13.67 -2.31
CA ALA A 42 -14.85 -12.42 -2.07
C ALA A 42 -13.38 -12.52 -2.52
N ILE A 43 -12.68 -13.64 -2.19
CA ILE A 43 -11.28 -13.81 -2.61
C ILE A 43 -11.16 -14.03 -4.13
N ALA A 44 -12.12 -14.74 -4.75
CA ALA A 44 -12.14 -14.89 -6.20
C ALA A 44 -12.27 -13.54 -6.90
N LEU A 45 -13.18 -12.67 -6.40
CA LEU A 45 -13.35 -11.32 -6.93
C LEU A 45 -12.06 -10.48 -6.74
N VAL A 46 -11.45 -10.50 -5.55
CA VAL A 46 -10.19 -9.78 -5.30
C VAL A 46 -9.13 -10.22 -6.32
N ALA A 47 -8.90 -11.52 -6.45
CA ALA A 47 -7.84 -12.05 -7.33
C ALA A 47 -8.12 -11.77 -8.81
N VAL A 48 -9.37 -11.95 -9.27
CA VAL A 48 -9.78 -11.68 -10.65
C VAL A 48 -9.62 -10.19 -11.00
N PHE A 49 -10.08 -9.30 -10.12
CA PHE A 49 -10.00 -7.86 -10.38
C PHE A 49 -8.56 -7.35 -10.35
N HIS A 50 -7.72 -7.86 -9.46
CA HIS A 50 -6.30 -7.51 -9.45
C HIS A 50 -5.58 -7.97 -10.71
N VAL A 51 -5.81 -9.20 -11.15
CA VAL A 51 -5.07 -9.80 -12.27
C VAL A 51 -5.45 -9.18 -13.62
N TRP A 52 -6.74 -8.97 -13.89
CA TRP A 52 -7.18 -8.57 -15.23
C TRP A 52 -7.69 -7.13 -15.33
N PHE A 53 -8.20 -6.55 -14.25
CA PHE A 53 -8.83 -5.23 -14.31
C PHE A 53 -7.99 -4.13 -13.66
N GLY A 54 -6.99 -4.46 -12.84
CA GLY A 54 -6.20 -3.47 -12.10
C GLY A 54 -7.07 -2.62 -11.16
N ARG A 55 -8.18 -3.18 -10.65
CA ARG A 55 -9.18 -2.51 -9.81
C ARG A 55 -9.41 -3.23 -8.51
N VAL A 56 -9.97 -2.52 -7.54
CA VAL A 56 -10.43 -3.07 -6.26
C VAL A 56 -11.91 -3.46 -6.37
N SER A 57 -12.24 -4.69 -5.99
CA SER A 57 -13.58 -5.28 -6.16
C SER A 57 -14.56 -5.06 -5.00
N GLY A 58 -14.15 -4.38 -3.90
CA GLY A 58 -14.90 -4.37 -2.63
C GLY A 58 -14.82 -5.69 -1.85
N GLY A 59 -14.10 -6.69 -2.37
CA GLY A 59 -13.93 -7.99 -1.68
C GLY A 59 -13.19 -7.89 -0.36
N VAL A 60 -12.27 -6.92 -0.21
CA VAL A 60 -11.57 -6.65 1.04
C VAL A 60 -12.55 -6.18 2.11
N ASP A 61 -13.48 -5.29 1.77
CA ASP A 61 -14.51 -4.77 2.68
C ASP A 61 -15.42 -5.90 3.17
N VAL A 62 -15.77 -6.85 2.27
CA VAL A 62 -16.47 -8.08 2.66
C VAL A 62 -15.67 -8.87 3.71
N PHE A 63 -14.35 -9.03 3.52
CA PHE A 63 -13.49 -9.71 4.49
C PHE A 63 -13.41 -8.97 5.83
N LEU A 64 -13.35 -7.64 5.84
CA LEU A 64 -13.29 -6.86 7.08
C LEU A 64 -14.58 -7.04 7.88
N VAL A 65 -15.76 -6.94 7.25
CA VAL A 65 -17.06 -7.20 7.92
C VAL A 65 -17.14 -8.63 8.47
N LEU A 66 -16.77 -9.63 7.67
CA LEU A 66 -16.79 -11.04 8.12
C LEU A 66 -15.81 -11.29 9.27
N SER A 67 -14.65 -10.64 9.25
CA SER A 67 -13.65 -10.71 10.33
C SER A 67 -14.19 -10.12 11.63
N GLY A 68 -14.83 -8.97 11.58
CA GLY A 68 -15.53 -8.37 12.71
C GLY A 68 -16.64 -9.27 13.24
N PHE A 69 -17.46 -9.83 12.35
CA PHE A 69 -18.55 -10.74 12.71
C PHE A 69 -18.06 -12.00 13.44
N PHE A 70 -17.04 -12.68 12.92
CA PHE A 70 -16.56 -13.92 13.52
C PHE A 70 -15.75 -13.65 14.78
N PHE A 71 -14.76 -12.77 14.73
CA PHE A 71 -13.85 -12.54 15.85
C PHE A 71 -14.49 -11.63 16.91
N GLY A 72 -14.90 -10.43 16.55
CA GLY A 72 -15.52 -9.49 17.48
C GLY A 72 -16.81 -10.02 18.09
N GLY A 73 -17.66 -10.66 17.27
CA GLY A 73 -18.87 -11.35 17.74
C GLY A 73 -18.57 -12.51 18.69
N SER A 74 -17.44 -13.23 18.52
CA SER A 74 -17.00 -14.27 19.47
C SER A 74 -16.55 -13.66 20.79
N LEU A 75 -15.73 -12.60 20.74
CA LEU A 75 -15.28 -11.87 21.94
C LEU A 75 -16.45 -11.32 22.74
N LEU A 76 -17.43 -10.73 22.05
CA LEU A 76 -18.62 -10.16 22.69
C LEU A 76 -19.44 -11.25 23.40
N ARG A 77 -19.65 -12.40 22.77
CA ARG A 77 -20.32 -13.56 23.42
C ARG A 77 -19.56 -14.05 24.64
N THR A 78 -18.25 -14.14 24.57
CA THR A 78 -17.39 -14.54 25.70
C THR A 78 -17.46 -13.51 26.84
N ALA A 79 -17.42 -12.23 26.52
CA ALA A 79 -17.48 -11.14 27.48
C ALA A 79 -18.82 -11.07 28.21
N LEU A 80 -19.91 -11.40 27.52
CA LEU A 80 -21.29 -11.37 28.07
C LEU A 80 -21.66 -12.63 28.84
N ASN A 81 -20.90 -13.74 28.74
CA ASN A 81 -21.15 -14.96 29.49
C ASN A 81 -20.47 -14.88 30.87
N PRO A 82 -21.22 -14.83 32.01
CA PRO A 82 -20.67 -14.69 33.36
C PRO A 82 -19.62 -15.75 33.74
N ASP A 83 -19.79 -16.98 33.22
CA ASP A 83 -18.95 -18.13 33.56
C ASP A 83 -17.65 -18.20 32.73
N SER A 84 -17.49 -17.33 31.74
CA SER A 84 -16.32 -17.33 30.86
C SER A 84 -15.16 -16.58 31.47
N ALA A 85 -13.96 -17.17 31.42
CA ALA A 85 -12.73 -16.50 31.77
C ALA A 85 -12.36 -15.46 30.70
N LEU A 86 -12.04 -14.24 31.14
CA LEU A 86 -11.58 -13.15 30.28
C LEU A 86 -10.04 -13.19 30.15
N CYS A 87 -9.50 -14.25 29.55
CA CYS A 87 -8.08 -14.41 29.32
C CYS A 87 -7.73 -14.12 27.86
N PRO A 88 -6.92 -13.11 27.52
CA PRO A 88 -6.58 -12.76 26.16
C PRO A 88 -5.61 -13.76 25.50
N TRP A 89 -4.75 -14.42 26.28
CA TRP A 89 -3.66 -15.24 25.78
C TRP A 89 -4.06 -16.39 24.85
N PRO A 90 -5.13 -17.18 25.14
CA PRO A 90 -5.58 -18.25 24.24
C PRO A 90 -6.07 -17.70 22.88
N GLU A 91 -6.65 -16.50 22.85
CA GLU A 91 -7.11 -15.85 21.62
C GLU A 91 -5.92 -15.37 20.78
N ILE A 92 -4.94 -14.71 21.41
CA ILE A 92 -3.70 -14.27 20.77
C ILE A 92 -2.97 -15.48 20.16
N LEU A 93 -2.77 -16.55 20.94
CA LEU A 93 -2.12 -17.76 20.42
C LEU A 93 -2.89 -18.39 19.25
N ARG A 94 -4.21 -18.30 19.25
CA ARG A 94 -5.04 -18.79 18.15
C ARG A 94 -4.82 -17.96 16.89
N LEU A 95 -4.75 -16.64 17.02
CA LEU A 95 -4.46 -15.71 15.90
C LEU A 95 -3.06 -15.96 15.33
N VAL A 96 -2.04 -15.98 16.19
CA VAL A 96 -0.65 -16.24 15.78
C VAL A 96 -0.51 -17.55 15.03
N ARG A 97 -1.07 -18.65 15.57
CA ARG A 97 -1.02 -19.97 14.92
C ARG A 97 -1.78 -20.04 13.61
N ARG A 98 -2.77 -19.17 13.41
CA ARG A 98 -3.61 -19.16 12.22
C ARG A 98 -3.00 -18.30 11.11
N LEU A 99 -2.40 -17.16 11.46
CA LEU A 99 -2.02 -16.14 10.48
C LEU A 99 -0.52 -16.13 10.19
N LEU A 100 0.31 -16.19 11.21
CA LEU A 100 1.75 -15.99 11.06
C LEU A 100 2.46 -17.07 10.21
N PRO A 101 2.14 -18.39 10.31
CA PRO A 101 2.89 -19.39 9.57
C PRO A 101 2.81 -19.27 8.04
N ALA A 102 1.61 -19.04 7.51
CA ALA A 102 1.44 -18.86 6.06
C ALA A 102 2.10 -17.55 5.58
N LEU A 103 1.98 -16.48 6.37
CA LEU A 103 2.64 -15.21 6.08
C LEU A 103 4.16 -15.38 5.97
N VAL A 104 4.80 -16.01 6.96
CA VAL A 104 6.27 -16.24 6.95
C VAL A 104 6.70 -17.02 5.72
N VAL A 105 5.95 -18.06 5.33
CA VAL A 105 6.27 -18.87 4.13
C VAL A 105 6.17 -18.04 2.86
N VAL A 106 5.13 -17.22 2.71
CA VAL A 106 4.95 -16.36 1.53
C VAL A 106 6.01 -15.26 1.48
N LEU A 107 6.32 -14.63 2.60
CA LEU A 107 7.38 -13.60 2.66
C LEU A 107 8.76 -14.19 2.33
N ALA A 108 9.07 -15.39 2.82
CA ALA A 108 10.34 -16.04 2.50
C ALA A 108 10.43 -16.45 1.01
N ALA A 109 9.34 -16.96 0.44
CA ALA A 109 9.28 -17.23 -1.01
C ALA A 109 9.38 -15.92 -1.82
N GLY A 110 8.71 -14.87 -1.36
CA GLY A 110 8.82 -13.53 -1.94
C GLY A 110 10.24 -12.98 -1.89
N ALA A 111 10.96 -13.18 -0.79
CA ALA A 111 12.37 -12.77 -0.68
C ALA A 111 13.26 -13.47 -1.71
N VAL A 112 13.07 -14.77 -1.91
CA VAL A 112 13.79 -15.52 -2.94
C VAL A 112 13.44 -15.00 -4.34
N LEU A 113 12.14 -14.77 -4.62
CA LEU A 113 11.71 -14.23 -5.92
C LEU A 113 12.23 -12.79 -6.14
N THR A 114 12.30 -11.98 -5.09
CA THR A 114 12.88 -10.63 -5.16
C THR A 114 14.33 -10.69 -5.60
N ILE A 115 15.13 -11.56 -5.01
CA ILE A 115 16.55 -11.73 -5.37
C ILE A 115 16.70 -12.25 -6.82
N LEU A 116 15.81 -13.13 -7.29
CA LEU A 116 15.90 -13.75 -8.61
C LEU A 116 15.34 -12.87 -9.74
N VAL A 117 14.35 -12.03 -9.47
CA VAL A 117 13.57 -11.34 -10.50
C VAL A 117 13.72 -9.82 -10.43
N GLN A 118 13.79 -9.25 -9.22
CA GLN A 118 13.81 -7.80 -9.05
C GLN A 118 15.25 -7.25 -9.00
N PRO A 119 15.47 -6.01 -9.49
CA PRO A 119 16.76 -5.34 -9.36
C PRO A 119 17.07 -5.02 -7.90
N GLN A 120 18.36 -4.88 -7.57
CA GLN A 120 18.84 -4.54 -6.22
C GLN A 120 18.19 -3.30 -5.62
N THR A 121 17.85 -2.33 -6.47
CA THR A 121 17.17 -1.08 -6.10
C THR A 121 15.83 -1.30 -5.39
N ARG A 122 15.17 -2.46 -5.61
CA ARG A 122 13.87 -2.82 -5.03
C ARG A 122 13.97 -3.68 -3.76
N TRP A 123 15.16 -4.20 -3.43
CA TRP A 123 15.32 -5.12 -2.30
C TRP A 123 15.11 -4.45 -0.95
N GLU A 124 15.43 -3.16 -0.83
CA GLU A 124 15.19 -2.41 0.40
C GLU A 124 13.69 -2.25 0.66
N THR A 125 12.92 -1.81 -0.33
CA THR A 125 11.45 -1.69 -0.21
C THR A 125 10.82 -3.03 0.16
N PHE A 126 11.30 -4.15 -0.41
CA PHE A 126 10.83 -5.48 -0.03
C PHE A 126 11.21 -5.84 1.41
N ALA A 127 12.42 -5.50 1.87
CA ALA A 127 12.88 -5.75 3.24
C ALA A 127 12.05 -4.95 4.26
N ASP A 128 11.84 -3.65 4.03
CA ASP A 128 11.04 -2.78 4.88
C ASP A 128 9.60 -3.28 5.00
N GLN A 129 8.99 -3.59 3.87
CA GLN A 129 7.63 -4.11 3.83
C GLN A 129 7.49 -5.52 4.41
N SER A 130 8.54 -6.36 4.33
CA SER A 130 8.56 -7.66 5.00
C SER A 130 8.56 -7.51 6.52
N LEU A 131 9.38 -6.59 7.06
CA LEU A 131 9.40 -6.27 8.49
C LEU A 131 8.07 -5.68 8.96
N ALA A 132 7.52 -4.74 8.18
CA ALA A 132 6.22 -4.13 8.44
C ALA A 132 5.09 -5.18 8.43
N SER A 133 5.12 -6.12 7.47
CA SER A 133 4.15 -7.22 7.38
C SER A 133 4.23 -8.18 8.56
N LEU A 134 5.44 -8.56 8.98
CA LEU A 134 5.65 -9.41 10.17
C LEU A 134 5.18 -8.73 11.45
N GLY A 135 5.40 -7.42 11.55
CA GLY A 135 4.95 -6.59 12.67
C GLY A 135 3.48 -6.16 12.61
N TYR A 136 2.75 -6.50 11.54
CA TYR A 136 1.35 -6.08 11.32
C TYR A 136 1.16 -4.56 11.28
N PHE A 137 2.13 -3.80 10.71
CA PHE A 137 2.02 -2.35 10.50
C PHE A 137 2.26 -1.91 9.04
N GLN A 138 2.17 -2.86 8.09
CA GLN A 138 2.34 -2.62 6.65
C GLN A 138 1.46 -1.49 6.10
N ASN A 139 0.27 -1.31 6.63
CA ASN A 139 -0.64 -0.25 6.22
C ASN A 139 -0.10 1.15 6.59
N TRP A 140 0.58 1.29 7.72
CA TRP A 140 1.22 2.54 8.11
C TRP A 140 2.49 2.81 7.31
N GLU A 141 3.27 1.77 7.00
CA GLU A 141 4.42 1.86 6.11
C GLU A 141 3.99 2.35 4.72
N LEU A 142 2.91 1.77 4.16
CA LEU A 142 2.39 2.20 2.86
C LEU A 142 1.78 3.61 2.90
N SER A 143 1.14 3.99 3.98
CA SER A 143 0.62 5.35 4.15
C SER A 143 1.76 6.37 4.19
N ALA A 144 2.83 6.10 4.93
CA ALA A 144 4.01 6.94 5.00
C ALA A 144 4.73 7.01 3.64
N THR A 145 4.90 5.86 2.97
CA THR A 145 5.54 5.78 1.65
C THR A 145 4.75 6.50 0.56
N ALA A 146 3.42 6.44 0.61
CA ALA A 146 2.56 7.14 -0.36
C ALA A 146 2.62 8.67 -0.20
N SER A 147 2.91 9.15 1.01
CA SER A 147 3.15 10.56 1.31
C SER A 147 4.61 10.98 1.03
N ASP A 148 5.52 10.01 0.86
CA ASP A 148 6.93 10.28 0.56
C ASP A 148 7.10 10.53 -0.95
N TYR A 149 7.47 11.76 -1.28
CA TYR A 149 7.73 12.21 -2.65
C TYR A 149 8.74 11.34 -3.40
N LEU A 150 9.81 10.91 -2.72
CA LEU A 150 10.89 10.13 -3.31
C LEU A 150 10.43 8.74 -3.77
N ARG A 151 9.32 8.26 -3.24
CA ARG A 151 8.73 6.96 -3.54
C ARG A 151 7.44 7.03 -4.35
N ALA A 152 6.91 8.22 -4.62
CA ALA A 152 5.64 8.42 -5.34
C ALA A 152 5.64 7.83 -6.77
N GLY A 153 6.83 7.64 -7.38
CA GLY A 153 7.01 6.99 -8.70
C GLY A 153 7.45 5.53 -8.65
N GLU A 154 7.56 4.91 -7.47
CA GLU A 154 8.03 3.53 -7.37
C GLU A 154 7.07 2.52 -8.01
N ALA A 155 7.64 1.44 -8.58
CA ALA A 155 6.84 0.34 -9.09
C ALA A 155 6.08 -0.37 -7.97
N VAL A 156 4.91 -0.90 -8.29
CA VAL A 156 4.02 -1.58 -7.34
C VAL A 156 4.73 -2.72 -6.60
N SER A 157 4.68 -2.70 -5.27
CA SER A 157 5.34 -3.70 -4.43
C SER A 157 4.63 -5.05 -4.45
N PRO A 158 5.40 -6.18 -4.45
CA PRO A 158 4.84 -7.52 -4.27
C PRO A 158 4.10 -7.73 -2.94
N LEU A 159 4.35 -6.91 -1.93
CA LEU A 159 3.75 -7.03 -0.60
C LEU A 159 2.65 -6.00 -0.32
N GLN A 160 2.38 -5.09 -1.27
CA GLN A 160 1.43 -3.98 -1.08
C GLN A 160 0.08 -4.45 -0.53
N HIS A 161 -0.48 -5.55 -1.03
CA HIS A 161 -1.79 -6.06 -0.63
C HIS A 161 -1.91 -6.43 0.86
N ILE A 162 -0.79 -6.72 1.56
CA ILE A 162 -0.78 -7.17 2.97
C ILE A 162 -1.30 -6.10 3.95
N TRP A 163 -1.44 -4.84 3.51
CA TRP A 163 -1.97 -3.74 4.33
C TRP A 163 -3.28 -4.09 5.05
N SER A 164 -4.24 -4.73 4.35
CA SER A 164 -5.55 -5.02 4.95
C SER A 164 -5.47 -6.07 6.04
N MET A 165 -4.50 -6.99 5.95
CA MET A 165 -4.21 -7.97 6.99
C MET A 165 -3.60 -7.30 8.23
N SER A 166 -2.77 -6.27 8.03
CA SER A 166 -2.24 -5.47 9.14
C SER A 166 -3.36 -4.72 9.86
N VAL A 167 -4.27 -4.08 9.14
CA VAL A 167 -5.49 -3.46 9.71
C VAL A 167 -6.31 -4.49 10.51
N GLN A 168 -6.52 -5.70 9.97
CA GLN A 168 -7.23 -6.77 10.69
C GLN A 168 -6.51 -7.19 11.97
N GLY A 169 -5.19 -7.38 11.92
CA GLY A 169 -4.39 -7.78 13.08
C GLY A 169 -4.44 -6.75 14.20
N GLN A 170 -4.26 -5.47 13.86
CA GLN A 170 -4.38 -4.35 14.79
C GLN A 170 -5.79 -4.28 15.40
N PHE A 171 -6.83 -4.43 14.58
CA PHE A 171 -8.21 -4.49 15.07
C PHE A 171 -8.44 -5.64 16.04
N TYR A 172 -7.90 -6.85 15.77
CA TYR A 172 -8.07 -7.99 16.67
C TYR A 172 -7.48 -7.72 18.05
N ILE A 173 -6.30 -7.14 18.13
CA ILE A 173 -5.67 -6.79 19.39
C ILE A 173 -6.43 -5.67 20.11
N ALA A 174 -6.82 -4.61 19.38
CA ALA A 174 -7.60 -3.50 19.92
C ALA A 174 -8.95 -3.97 20.47
N MET A 175 -9.69 -4.81 19.74
CA MET A 175 -10.98 -5.36 20.18
C MET A 175 -10.84 -6.31 21.36
N LEU A 176 -9.77 -7.09 21.41
CA LEU A 176 -9.48 -7.96 22.56
C LEU A 176 -9.26 -7.11 23.83
N ALA A 177 -8.44 -6.07 23.72
CA ALA A 177 -8.18 -5.14 24.81
C ALA A 177 -9.45 -4.38 25.22
N LEU A 178 -10.20 -3.85 24.25
CA LEU A 178 -11.42 -3.06 24.50
C LEU A 178 -12.52 -3.91 25.15
N ILE A 179 -12.91 -5.02 24.53
CA ILE A 179 -14.05 -5.83 25.00
C ILE A 179 -13.70 -6.55 26.31
N PHE A 180 -12.53 -7.18 26.41
CA PHE A 180 -12.14 -7.90 27.63
C PHE A 180 -11.75 -6.93 28.76
N GLY A 181 -11.05 -5.84 28.45
CA GLY A 181 -10.70 -4.81 29.43
C GLY A 181 -11.93 -4.15 30.01
N PHE A 182 -12.87 -3.73 29.14
CA PHE A 182 -14.13 -3.14 29.60
C PHE A 182 -14.97 -4.15 30.40
N ALA A 183 -15.10 -5.39 29.94
CA ALA A 183 -15.83 -6.43 30.64
C ALA A 183 -15.19 -6.75 31.99
N TYR A 184 -13.86 -6.80 32.08
CA TYR A 184 -13.13 -7.04 33.33
C TYR A 184 -13.46 -5.99 34.40
N VAL A 185 -13.48 -4.72 34.02
CA VAL A 185 -13.78 -3.61 34.94
C VAL A 185 -15.28 -3.48 35.25
N ALA A 186 -16.13 -3.64 34.24
CA ALA A 186 -17.52 -3.26 34.30
C ALA A 186 -18.50 -4.41 34.59
N ARG A 187 -18.11 -5.67 34.35
CA ARG A 187 -18.99 -6.84 34.45
C ARG A 187 -19.72 -6.96 35.79
N ARG A 188 -18.98 -6.76 36.90
CA ARG A 188 -19.55 -6.82 38.26
C ARG A 188 -20.47 -5.64 38.58
N ARG A 189 -20.21 -4.46 38.00
CA ARG A 189 -20.97 -3.22 38.27
C ARG A 189 -22.22 -3.09 37.40
N LEU A 190 -22.15 -3.48 36.13
CA LEU A 190 -23.22 -3.26 35.15
C LEU A 190 -24.19 -4.44 35.04
N GLY A 191 -23.80 -5.67 35.40
CA GLY A 191 -24.68 -6.85 35.31
C GLY A 191 -25.37 -6.97 33.94
N ALA A 192 -26.70 -6.96 33.93
CA ALA A 192 -27.48 -7.07 32.70
C ALA A 192 -27.30 -5.88 31.72
N ARG A 193 -26.89 -4.69 32.22
CA ARG A 193 -26.67 -3.48 31.40
C ARG A 193 -25.36 -3.57 30.62
N LEU A 194 -24.43 -4.46 30.97
CA LEU A 194 -23.14 -4.63 30.29
C LEU A 194 -23.30 -4.79 28.77
N ARG A 195 -24.29 -5.57 28.33
CA ARG A 195 -24.58 -5.79 26.92
C ARG A 195 -24.92 -4.48 26.20
N VAL A 196 -25.89 -3.74 26.76
CA VAL A 196 -26.35 -2.47 26.16
C VAL A 196 -25.17 -1.50 26.08
N THR A 197 -24.42 -1.35 27.18
CA THR A 197 -23.30 -0.43 27.24
C THR A 197 -22.19 -0.80 26.23
N LEU A 198 -21.81 -2.09 26.10
CA LEU A 198 -20.84 -2.53 25.11
C LEU A 198 -21.32 -2.30 23.68
N VAL A 199 -22.58 -2.65 23.37
CA VAL A 199 -23.15 -2.43 22.03
C VAL A 199 -23.21 -0.95 21.70
N THR A 200 -23.62 -0.11 22.64
CA THR A 200 -23.63 1.36 22.44
C THR A 200 -22.22 1.89 22.22
N LEU A 201 -21.25 1.48 23.03
CA LEU A 201 -19.84 1.88 22.85
C LEU A 201 -19.31 1.51 21.45
N LEU A 202 -19.52 0.25 21.04
CA LEU A 202 -19.08 -0.21 19.72
C LEU A 202 -19.79 0.51 18.57
N ALA A 203 -21.07 0.82 18.73
CA ALA A 203 -21.84 1.60 17.75
C ALA A 203 -21.33 3.04 17.65
N THR A 204 -21.05 3.70 18.78
CA THR A 204 -20.46 5.04 18.80
C THR A 204 -19.10 5.06 18.12
N LEU A 205 -18.23 4.07 18.42
CA LEU A 205 -16.93 3.95 17.77
C LEU A 205 -17.07 3.69 16.27
N ALA A 206 -18.05 2.90 15.84
CA ALA A 206 -18.30 2.64 14.42
C ALA A 206 -18.73 3.92 13.68
N VAL A 207 -19.63 4.71 14.27
CA VAL A 207 -20.06 6.00 13.70
C VAL A 207 -18.89 6.98 13.67
N ALA A 208 -18.11 7.09 14.74
CA ALA A 208 -16.95 7.98 14.80
C ALA A 208 -15.91 7.60 13.74
N SER A 209 -15.60 6.30 13.59
CA SER A 209 -14.67 5.78 12.58
C SER A 209 -15.18 6.04 11.15
N PHE A 210 -16.47 5.84 10.88
CA PHE A 210 -17.05 6.15 9.56
C PHE A 210 -17.01 7.64 9.24
N SER A 211 -17.37 8.50 10.22
CA SER A 211 -17.29 9.95 10.05
C SER A 211 -15.85 10.41 9.78
N PHE A 212 -14.90 9.85 10.51
CA PHE A 212 -13.47 10.11 10.29
C PHE A 212 -13.04 9.65 8.89
N ALA A 213 -13.46 8.44 8.46
CA ALA A 213 -13.18 7.94 7.11
C ALA A 213 -13.73 8.85 6.02
N ALA A 214 -14.98 9.34 6.17
CA ALA A 214 -15.62 10.21 5.21
C ALA A 214 -14.92 11.58 5.10
N ILE A 215 -14.47 12.15 6.23
CA ILE A 215 -13.72 13.41 6.27
C ILE A 215 -12.34 13.22 5.64
N LEU A 216 -11.59 12.21 6.09
CA LEU A 216 -10.23 11.94 5.60
C LEU A 216 -10.23 11.57 4.12
N HIS A 217 -11.26 10.87 3.63
CA HIS A 217 -11.39 10.53 2.22
C HIS A 217 -11.44 11.76 1.30
N VAL A 218 -12.05 12.85 1.76
CA VAL A 218 -12.11 14.11 0.98
C VAL A 218 -10.78 14.86 1.01
N SER A 219 -10.08 14.84 2.14
CA SER A 219 -8.81 15.57 2.31
C SER A 219 -7.60 14.79 1.79
N ASP A 220 -7.52 13.50 2.07
CA ASP A 220 -6.45 12.59 1.65
C ASP A 220 -6.99 11.17 1.51
N GLN A 221 -7.41 10.81 0.29
CA GLN A 221 -7.96 9.50 -0.03
C GLN A 221 -6.94 8.37 0.19
N THR A 222 -5.67 8.60 -0.13
CA THR A 222 -4.62 7.58 0.01
C THR A 222 -4.35 7.27 1.48
N ALA A 223 -4.24 8.29 2.32
CA ALA A 223 -4.14 8.09 3.76
C ALA A 223 -5.39 7.40 4.32
N ALA A 224 -6.61 7.80 3.89
CA ALA A 224 -7.85 7.15 4.30
C ALA A 224 -7.86 5.65 3.94
N TYR A 225 -7.34 5.29 2.77
CA TYR A 225 -7.33 3.92 2.27
C TYR A 225 -6.55 2.96 3.18
N TYR A 226 -5.38 3.39 3.68
CA TYR A 226 -4.50 2.59 4.53
C TYR A 226 -4.74 2.78 6.03
N ASN A 227 -5.46 3.81 6.46
CA ASN A 227 -5.61 4.17 7.87
C ASN A 227 -6.50 3.18 8.63
N SER A 228 -5.96 2.57 9.68
CA SER A 228 -6.69 1.60 10.51
C SER A 228 -7.92 2.18 11.18
N PHE A 229 -7.90 3.45 11.58
CA PHE A 229 -9.05 4.11 12.21
C PHE A 229 -10.15 4.42 11.20
N ALA A 230 -9.78 4.76 9.96
CA ALA A 230 -10.74 4.98 8.88
C ALA A 230 -11.40 3.67 8.39
N ARG A 231 -10.77 2.52 8.60
CA ARG A 231 -11.27 1.18 8.24
C ARG A 231 -11.97 0.44 9.39
N ALA A 232 -11.80 0.89 10.63
CA ALA A 232 -12.32 0.18 11.81
C ALA A 232 -13.84 0.02 11.82
N TRP A 233 -14.61 0.94 11.24
CA TRP A 233 -16.08 0.90 11.21
C TRP A 233 -16.62 -0.36 10.50
N GLU A 234 -15.95 -0.87 9.47
CA GLU A 234 -16.34 -2.06 8.73
C GLU A 234 -16.29 -3.31 9.64
N LEU A 235 -15.20 -3.47 10.39
CA LEU A 235 -15.03 -4.54 11.36
C LEU A 235 -15.93 -4.37 12.59
N LEU A 236 -16.11 -3.14 13.08
CA LEU A 236 -17.02 -2.82 14.17
C LEU A 236 -18.47 -3.13 13.80
N LEU A 237 -18.88 -2.77 12.58
CA LEU A 237 -20.22 -3.09 12.07
C LEU A 237 -20.42 -4.62 11.99
N GLY A 238 -19.44 -5.37 11.51
CA GLY A 238 -19.45 -6.82 11.54
C GLY A 238 -19.64 -7.37 12.96
N THR A 239 -18.95 -6.81 13.95
CA THR A 239 -19.08 -7.18 15.37
C THR A 239 -20.49 -6.89 15.91
N LEU A 240 -21.06 -5.74 15.59
CA LEU A 240 -22.43 -5.32 15.97
C LEU A 240 -23.49 -6.24 15.34
N VAL A 241 -23.32 -6.59 14.08
CA VAL A 241 -24.18 -7.57 13.40
C VAL A 241 -24.19 -8.90 14.16
N GLY A 242 -23.04 -9.35 14.69
CA GLY A 242 -22.95 -10.53 15.55
C GLY A 242 -23.82 -10.45 16.82
N ALA A 243 -24.07 -9.24 17.36
CA ALA A 243 -24.97 -9.01 18.49
C ALA A 243 -26.45 -9.00 18.09
N VAL A 244 -26.76 -8.64 16.84
CA VAL A 244 -28.14 -8.49 16.32
C VAL A 244 -28.71 -9.78 15.73
N VAL A 245 -27.85 -10.60 15.09
CA VAL A 245 -28.25 -11.86 14.42
C VAL A 245 -29.23 -12.73 15.21
N PRO A 246 -29.13 -12.93 16.55
CA PRO A 246 -30.06 -13.78 17.30
C PRO A 246 -31.51 -13.26 17.35
N TYR A 247 -31.72 -11.99 17.06
CA TYR A 247 -33.06 -11.34 17.15
C TYR A 247 -33.75 -11.21 15.79
N VAL A 248 -33.03 -11.44 14.68
CA VAL A 248 -33.59 -11.30 13.33
C VAL A 248 -34.50 -12.49 13.02
N ARG A 249 -35.77 -12.16 12.70
CA ARG A 249 -36.81 -13.14 12.36
C ARG A 249 -37.55 -12.70 11.10
N TRP A 250 -36.91 -12.84 9.95
CA TRP A 250 -37.51 -12.47 8.66
C TRP A 250 -38.16 -13.66 7.97
N PRO A 251 -39.27 -13.46 7.22
CA PRO A 251 -39.88 -14.50 6.41
C PRO A 251 -38.94 -14.95 5.30
N MET A 252 -39.09 -16.22 4.85
CA MET A 252 -38.17 -16.83 3.91
C MET A 252 -38.10 -16.11 2.56
N TRP A 253 -39.21 -15.58 2.05
CA TRP A 253 -39.21 -14.83 0.80
C TRP A 253 -38.32 -13.57 0.88
N LEU A 254 -38.47 -12.79 1.96
CA LEU A 254 -37.66 -11.59 2.18
C LEU A 254 -36.17 -11.93 2.30
N ARG A 255 -35.85 -12.98 3.06
CA ARG A 255 -34.50 -13.49 3.22
C ARG A 255 -33.89 -13.88 1.87
N THR A 256 -34.67 -14.52 0.99
CA THR A 256 -34.18 -14.93 -0.33
C THR A 256 -33.94 -13.74 -1.24
N VAL A 257 -34.87 -12.78 -1.27
CA VAL A 257 -34.73 -11.56 -2.08
C VAL A 257 -33.53 -10.73 -1.61
N LEU A 258 -33.40 -10.47 -0.29
CA LEU A 258 -32.29 -9.69 0.25
C LEU A 258 -30.94 -10.39 0.04
N ALA A 259 -30.87 -11.71 0.20
CA ALA A 259 -29.66 -12.46 -0.06
C ALA A 259 -29.27 -12.44 -1.56
N ALA A 260 -30.25 -12.52 -2.47
CA ALA A 260 -30.00 -12.47 -3.90
C ALA A 260 -29.51 -11.08 -4.33
N ALA A 261 -30.18 -10.02 -3.88
CA ALA A 261 -29.78 -8.65 -4.15
C ALA A 261 -28.39 -8.35 -3.58
N ALA A 262 -28.12 -8.74 -2.33
CA ALA A 262 -26.82 -8.54 -1.69
C ALA A 262 -25.69 -9.28 -2.43
N LEU A 263 -25.91 -10.53 -2.83
CA LEU A 263 -24.92 -11.30 -3.60
C LEU A 263 -24.67 -10.66 -4.98
N ALA A 264 -25.72 -10.20 -5.66
CA ALA A 264 -25.60 -9.51 -6.94
C ALA A 264 -24.77 -8.23 -6.79
N VAL A 265 -25.04 -7.43 -5.75
CA VAL A 265 -24.26 -6.22 -5.44
C VAL A 265 -22.80 -6.56 -5.17
N ILE A 266 -22.48 -7.57 -4.33
CA ILE A 266 -21.10 -7.97 -4.04
C ILE A 266 -20.35 -8.37 -5.32
N VAL A 267 -21.00 -9.14 -6.21
CA VAL A 267 -20.35 -9.63 -7.44
C VAL A 267 -20.13 -8.50 -8.45
N SER A 268 -21.05 -7.54 -8.53
CA SER A 268 -21.01 -6.47 -9.54
C SER A 268 -20.32 -5.18 -9.07
N CYS A 269 -20.12 -4.99 -7.75
CA CYS A 269 -19.61 -3.76 -7.14
C CYS A 269 -18.35 -3.24 -7.83
N GLY A 270 -17.33 -4.07 -8.03
CA GLY A 270 -16.07 -3.66 -8.63
C GLY A 270 -16.16 -3.26 -10.12
N ALA A 271 -17.26 -3.58 -10.81
CA ALA A 271 -17.49 -3.13 -12.17
C ALA A 271 -18.00 -1.67 -12.24
N PHE A 272 -18.74 -1.22 -11.23
CA PHE A 272 -19.41 0.07 -11.19
C PHE A 272 -18.73 1.10 -10.28
N ILE A 273 -18.01 0.64 -9.24
CA ILE A 273 -17.35 1.50 -8.26
C ILE A 273 -15.84 1.37 -8.44
N ASP A 274 -15.15 2.48 -8.61
CA ASP A 274 -13.69 2.52 -8.55
C ASP A 274 -13.23 2.48 -7.10
N GLY A 275 -13.01 1.27 -6.57
CA GLY A 275 -12.68 1.08 -5.16
C GLY A 275 -11.36 1.69 -4.73
N VAL A 276 -10.42 1.97 -5.67
CA VAL A 276 -9.17 2.67 -5.35
C VAL A 276 -9.44 4.13 -4.99
N ARG A 277 -10.36 4.77 -5.70
CA ARG A 277 -10.70 6.18 -5.51
C ARG A 277 -11.78 6.41 -4.47
N GLU A 278 -12.72 5.47 -4.33
CA GLU A 278 -13.96 5.68 -3.57
C GLU A 278 -13.96 5.05 -2.17
N PHE A 279 -13.04 4.10 -1.89
CA PHE A 279 -12.97 3.46 -0.57
C PHE A 279 -11.87 4.09 0.30
N PRO A 280 -12.08 4.20 1.63
CA PRO A 280 -13.22 3.81 2.46
C PRO A 280 -14.34 4.86 2.57
N GLY A 281 -14.50 5.74 1.59
CA GLY A 281 -15.54 6.78 1.58
C GLY A 281 -16.98 6.22 1.65
N PRO A 282 -18.01 7.07 1.43
CA PRO A 282 -19.41 6.66 1.54
C PRO A 282 -19.79 5.47 0.64
N TRP A 283 -19.11 5.30 -0.50
CA TRP A 283 -19.36 4.18 -1.43
C TRP A 283 -18.96 2.81 -0.85
N ALA A 284 -18.11 2.75 0.16
CA ALA A 284 -17.80 1.50 0.87
C ALA A 284 -19.03 0.93 1.60
N LEU A 285 -20.06 1.74 1.89
CA LEU A 285 -21.33 1.25 2.43
C LEU A 285 -22.02 0.23 1.51
N VAL A 286 -21.75 0.25 0.20
CA VAL A 286 -22.36 -0.67 -0.77
C VAL A 286 -21.91 -2.12 -0.54
N PRO A 287 -20.61 -2.48 -0.62
CA PRO A 287 -20.16 -3.86 -0.35
C PRO A 287 -20.32 -4.24 1.12
N VAL A 288 -20.12 -3.32 2.05
CA VAL A 288 -20.28 -3.54 3.50
C VAL A 288 -21.75 -3.83 3.84
N GLY A 289 -22.69 -2.99 3.38
CA GLY A 289 -24.12 -3.17 3.60
C GLY A 289 -24.65 -4.46 2.96
N ALA A 290 -24.21 -4.76 1.75
CA ALA A 290 -24.55 -6.05 1.11
C ALA A 290 -24.05 -7.26 1.93
N THR A 291 -22.85 -7.18 2.50
CA THR A 291 -22.32 -8.25 3.36
C THR A 291 -23.14 -8.38 4.64
N VAL A 292 -23.52 -7.27 5.27
CA VAL A 292 -24.40 -7.28 6.44
C VAL A 292 -25.74 -7.92 6.10
N LEU A 293 -26.36 -7.57 4.97
CA LEU A 293 -27.62 -8.19 4.51
C LEU A 293 -27.47 -9.70 4.29
N MET A 294 -26.36 -10.15 3.69
CA MET A 294 -26.08 -11.60 3.54
C MET A 294 -26.02 -12.32 4.88
N ILE A 295 -25.33 -11.74 5.88
CA ILE A 295 -25.21 -12.32 7.23
C ILE A 295 -26.59 -12.42 7.88
N LEU A 296 -27.40 -11.35 7.81
CA LEU A 296 -28.72 -11.24 8.44
C LEU A 296 -29.76 -12.12 7.73
N ALA A 297 -29.74 -12.19 6.41
CA ALA A 297 -30.66 -13.03 5.62
C ALA A 297 -30.53 -14.52 5.96
N ALA A 298 -29.35 -14.98 6.34
CA ALA A 298 -29.12 -16.37 6.76
C ALA A 298 -29.19 -16.58 8.29
N ALA A 299 -29.61 -15.57 9.08
CA ALA A 299 -29.58 -15.60 10.55
C ALA A 299 -30.58 -16.60 11.16
N ASN A 300 -31.81 -16.63 10.67
CA ASN A 300 -32.91 -17.40 11.26
C ASN A 300 -32.90 -18.85 10.77
N ARG A 301 -32.09 -19.71 11.41
CA ARG A 301 -32.11 -21.15 11.22
C ARG A 301 -33.13 -21.77 12.17
N GLN A 302 -34.35 -21.99 11.70
CA GLN A 302 -35.27 -22.82 12.41
C GLN A 302 -34.91 -24.28 12.12
N ALA A 303 -34.66 -25.06 13.17
CA ALA A 303 -34.59 -26.51 13.04
C ALA A 303 -35.93 -26.99 12.47
N SER A 304 -35.92 -27.44 11.23
CA SER A 304 -37.10 -28.11 10.66
C SER A 304 -37.29 -29.46 11.38
N PRO A 305 -38.54 -29.90 11.61
CA PRO A 305 -38.80 -31.26 12.12
C PRO A 305 -38.14 -32.34 11.25
N SER A 306 -37.83 -32.05 9.98
CA SER A 306 -37.13 -32.93 9.04
C SER A 306 -35.61 -32.83 9.09
N GLY A 307 -35.01 -32.08 10.04
CA GLY A 307 -33.55 -31.97 10.21
C GLY A 307 -32.81 -31.19 9.11
N ARG A 308 -33.52 -30.66 8.10
CA ARG A 308 -32.94 -29.86 7.02
C ARG A 308 -33.04 -28.36 7.33
N ASP A 309 -31.91 -27.70 7.50
CA ASP A 309 -31.84 -26.24 7.63
C ASP A 309 -32.42 -25.53 6.40
N ARG A 310 -33.47 -24.71 6.60
CA ARG A 310 -34.03 -23.86 5.52
C ARG A 310 -33.20 -22.62 5.35
N LEU A 311 -32.16 -22.71 4.52
CA LEU A 311 -31.41 -21.55 4.06
C LEU A 311 -32.04 -20.92 2.82
N PRO A 312 -31.96 -19.59 2.62
CA PRO A 312 -32.26 -18.95 1.35
C PRO A 312 -31.43 -19.54 0.21
N LEU A 313 -31.97 -19.54 -1.02
CA LEU A 313 -31.31 -20.15 -2.17
C LEU A 313 -29.88 -19.62 -2.37
N PRO A 314 -29.58 -18.29 -2.33
CA PRO A 314 -28.21 -17.80 -2.46
C PRO A 314 -27.27 -18.36 -1.37
N SER A 315 -27.73 -18.44 -0.12
CA SER A 315 -26.93 -19.01 0.98
C SER A 315 -26.68 -20.52 0.81
N ARG A 316 -27.60 -21.27 0.14
CA ARG A 316 -27.37 -22.68 -0.23
C ARG A 316 -26.33 -22.80 -1.33
N LEU A 317 -26.35 -21.91 -2.34
CA LEU A 317 -25.36 -21.87 -3.40
C LEU A 317 -23.97 -21.59 -2.81
N LEU A 318 -23.87 -20.61 -1.92
CA LEU A 318 -22.62 -20.32 -1.21
C LEU A 318 -22.14 -21.49 -0.32
N SER A 319 -23.04 -22.34 0.15
CA SER A 319 -22.70 -23.55 0.92
C SER A 319 -22.22 -24.73 0.06
N ALA A 320 -22.10 -24.54 -1.27
CA ALA A 320 -21.57 -25.56 -2.16
C ALA A 320 -20.08 -25.84 -1.85
N ARG A 321 -19.70 -27.14 -1.92
CA ARG A 321 -18.35 -27.59 -1.57
C ARG A 321 -17.22 -26.79 -2.24
N PRO A 322 -17.24 -26.50 -3.55
CA PRO A 322 -16.15 -25.73 -4.18
C PRO A 322 -15.95 -24.34 -3.55
N LEU A 323 -17.06 -23.61 -3.31
CA LEU A 323 -17.00 -22.27 -2.72
C LEU A 323 -16.53 -22.30 -1.25
N VAL A 324 -16.98 -23.28 -0.49
CA VAL A 324 -16.55 -23.49 0.90
C VAL A 324 -15.06 -23.86 0.95
N THR A 325 -14.59 -24.71 0.02
CA THR A 325 -13.15 -25.04 -0.07
C THR A 325 -12.33 -23.81 -0.43
N LEU A 326 -12.79 -23.03 -1.42
CA LEU A 326 -12.14 -21.76 -1.78
C LEU A 326 -12.11 -20.77 -0.60
N GLY A 327 -13.20 -20.70 0.17
CA GLY A 327 -13.26 -19.89 1.39
C GLY A 327 -12.33 -20.39 2.51
N ALA A 328 -12.08 -21.69 2.60
CA ALA A 328 -11.11 -22.27 3.51
C ALA A 328 -9.66 -21.88 3.13
N MET A 329 -9.39 -21.78 1.81
CA MET A 329 -8.10 -21.38 1.24
C MET A 329 -7.94 -19.84 1.14
N ALA A 330 -8.99 -19.06 1.42
CA ALA A 330 -9.04 -17.64 1.10
C ALA A 330 -7.85 -16.84 1.65
N TYR A 331 -7.38 -17.16 2.84
CA TYR A 331 -6.22 -16.50 3.43
C TYR A 331 -4.92 -16.81 2.68
N SER A 332 -4.61 -18.06 2.44
CA SER A 332 -3.43 -18.45 1.67
C SER A 332 -3.49 -17.93 0.23
N LEU A 333 -4.68 -17.97 -0.43
CA LEU A 333 -4.84 -17.45 -1.78
C LEU A 333 -4.64 -15.92 -1.82
N TYR A 334 -5.13 -15.21 -0.79
CA TYR A 334 -4.88 -13.79 -0.63
C TYR A 334 -3.38 -13.47 -0.53
N LEU A 335 -2.61 -14.29 0.18
CA LEU A 335 -1.18 -14.08 0.32
C LEU A 335 -0.39 -14.36 -0.97
N TRP A 336 -0.80 -15.35 -1.79
CA TRP A 336 -0.04 -15.80 -2.95
C TRP A 336 -0.34 -15.06 -4.26
N HIS A 337 -1.61 -14.68 -4.52
CA HIS A 337 -2.03 -14.19 -5.85
C HIS A 337 -1.34 -12.90 -6.28
N TRP A 338 -1.17 -11.97 -5.35
CA TRP A 338 -0.58 -10.66 -5.64
C TRP A 338 0.94 -10.70 -5.86
N PRO A 339 1.76 -11.31 -4.98
CA PRO A 339 3.19 -11.44 -5.23
C PRO A 339 3.48 -12.12 -6.57
N LEU A 340 2.78 -13.21 -6.88
CA LEU A 340 2.98 -13.92 -8.15
C LEU A 340 2.64 -13.05 -9.35
N LEU A 341 1.59 -12.25 -9.29
CA LEU A 341 1.26 -11.28 -10.33
C LEU A 341 2.38 -10.25 -10.50
N ILE A 342 2.82 -9.62 -9.42
CA ILE A 342 3.83 -8.56 -9.49
C ILE A 342 5.19 -9.08 -9.96
N PHE A 343 5.62 -10.27 -9.50
CA PHE A 343 6.85 -10.89 -10.00
C PHE A 343 6.76 -11.30 -11.48
N TRP A 344 5.59 -11.75 -11.93
CA TRP A 344 5.35 -12.03 -13.34
C TRP A 344 5.48 -10.77 -14.19
N LEU A 345 4.82 -9.69 -13.80
CA LEU A 345 4.91 -8.41 -14.51
C LEU A 345 6.33 -7.85 -14.51
N ALA A 346 7.07 -7.99 -13.39
CA ALA A 346 8.48 -7.58 -13.32
C ALA A 346 9.42 -8.45 -14.16
N TYR A 347 9.07 -9.71 -14.41
CA TYR A 347 9.83 -10.63 -15.26
C TYR A 347 9.57 -10.37 -16.74
N THR A 348 8.31 -10.11 -17.11
CA THR A 348 7.90 -9.89 -18.52
C THR A 348 8.08 -8.45 -18.99
N ASP A 349 8.34 -7.50 -18.05
CA ASP A 349 8.38 -6.05 -18.30
C ASP A 349 7.06 -5.51 -18.88
N GLU A 350 5.93 -6.11 -18.45
CA GLU A 350 4.59 -5.74 -18.90
C GLU A 350 3.84 -4.96 -17.80
N SER A 351 3.00 -4.03 -18.20
CA SER A 351 2.15 -3.25 -17.27
C SER A 351 0.91 -4.00 -16.79
N ARG A 352 0.49 -5.06 -17.51
CA ARG A 352 -0.71 -5.88 -17.21
C ARG A 352 -0.53 -7.30 -17.70
N ALA A 353 -1.07 -8.26 -16.95
CA ALA A 353 -1.10 -9.65 -17.36
C ALA A 353 -2.11 -9.87 -18.50
N GLY A 354 -1.69 -10.60 -19.54
CA GLY A 354 -2.58 -11.11 -20.56
C GLY A 354 -3.63 -12.09 -20.00
N PHE A 355 -4.64 -12.44 -20.79
CA PHE A 355 -5.70 -13.33 -20.31
C PHE A 355 -5.15 -14.73 -19.94
N VAL A 356 -4.26 -15.28 -20.75
CA VAL A 356 -3.64 -16.59 -20.52
C VAL A 356 -2.70 -16.53 -19.33
N ASP A 357 -1.84 -15.52 -19.27
CA ASP A 357 -0.89 -15.34 -18.16
C ASP A 357 -1.61 -15.17 -16.84
N GLY A 358 -2.66 -14.34 -16.81
CA GLY A 358 -3.50 -14.19 -15.64
C GLY A 358 -4.15 -15.49 -15.18
N ALA A 359 -4.63 -16.31 -16.10
CA ALA A 359 -5.18 -17.64 -15.78
C ALA A 359 -4.13 -18.58 -15.19
N VAL A 360 -2.90 -18.58 -15.74
CA VAL A 360 -1.77 -19.36 -15.22
C VAL A 360 -1.38 -18.89 -13.83
N ILE A 361 -1.27 -17.57 -13.61
CA ILE A 361 -0.96 -16.96 -12.32
C ILE A 361 -2.01 -17.40 -11.27
N LEU A 362 -3.30 -17.32 -11.60
CA LEU A 362 -4.37 -17.72 -10.68
C LEU A 362 -4.34 -19.22 -10.39
N ALA A 363 -4.05 -20.06 -11.39
CA ALA A 363 -3.92 -21.51 -11.21
C ALA A 363 -2.75 -21.85 -10.27
N ILE A 364 -1.56 -21.27 -10.50
CA ILE A 364 -0.38 -21.45 -9.63
C ILE A 364 -0.70 -20.95 -8.21
N SER A 365 -1.32 -19.76 -8.09
CA SER A 365 -1.75 -19.20 -6.80
C SER A 365 -2.68 -20.15 -6.06
N GLY A 366 -3.63 -20.75 -6.76
CA GLY A 366 -4.57 -21.72 -6.19
C GLY A 366 -3.87 -22.99 -5.68
N VAL A 367 -2.93 -23.52 -6.45
CA VAL A 367 -2.14 -24.71 -6.05
C VAL A 367 -1.30 -24.37 -4.80
N LEU A 368 -0.55 -23.28 -4.82
CA LEU A 368 0.28 -22.87 -3.68
C LEU A 368 -0.55 -22.55 -2.43
N ALA A 369 -1.71 -21.92 -2.62
CA ALA A 369 -2.67 -21.68 -1.54
C ALA A 369 -3.19 -22.99 -0.92
N TYR A 370 -3.53 -23.96 -1.75
CA TYR A 370 -3.97 -25.28 -1.27
C TYR A 370 -2.85 -25.99 -0.48
N LEU A 371 -1.64 -26.00 -1.02
CA LEU A 371 -0.48 -26.63 -0.35
C LEU A 371 -0.17 -25.93 0.98
N THR A 372 -0.17 -24.59 1.00
CA THR A 372 0.04 -23.81 2.22
C THR A 372 -1.04 -24.09 3.26
N MET A 373 -2.30 -24.06 2.87
CA MET A 373 -3.42 -24.40 3.77
C MET A 373 -3.27 -25.81 4.33
N ARG A 374 -3.02 -26.80 3.46
CA ARG A 374 -3.01 -28.22 3.82
C ARG A 374 -1.81 -28.63 4.68
N TYR A 375 -0.62 -28.13 4.35
CA TYR A 375 0.63 -28.58 4.96
C TYR A 375 1.20 -27.63 6.01
N ILE A 376 0.80 -26.36 6.03
CA ILE A 376 1.27 -25.34 6.97
C ILE A 376 0.18 -24.93 7.96
N GLU A 377 -0.97 -24.43 7.45
CA GLU A 377 -2.00 -23.88 8.34
C GLU A 377 -2.76 -24.96 9.13
N GLU A 378 -3.27 -25.99 8.47
CA GLU A 378 -4.08 -27.03 9.14
C GLU A 378 -3.31 -27.76 10.26
N PRO A 379 -2.05 -28.21 10.08
CA PRO A 379 -1.31 -28.89 11.11
C PRO A 379 -1.05 -28.00 12.35
N LEU A 380 -0.74 -26.72 12.14
CA LEU A 380 -0.44 -25.79 13.22
C LEU A 380 -1.70 -25.29 13.94
N ARG A 381 -2.86 -25.29 13.24
CA ARG A 381 -4.16 -24.90 13.81
C ARG A 381 -4.82 -26.01 14.61
N SER A 382 -4.66 -27.29 14.23
CA SER A 382 -5.44 -28.43 14.73
C SER A 382 -4.95 -28.99 16.09
N GLY A 383 -3.91 -28.44 16.68
CA GLY A 383 -3.27 -28.96 17.89
C GLY A 383 -4.16 -29.10 19.17
N ARG A 384 -5.47 -28.80 19.14
CA ARG A 384 -6.32 -28.79 20.33
C ARG A 384 -7.71 -29.44 20.18
N ARG A 385 -8.12 -29.89 19.00
CA ARG A 385 -9.50 -30.41 18.83
C ARG A 385 -9.72 -31.86 19.25
N SER A 386 -8.68 -32.63 19.61
CA SER A 386 -8.80 -34.08 19.93
C SER A 386 -8.90 -34.41 21.43
N ALA A 387 -9.05 -33.43 22.32
CA ALA A 387 -9.01 -33.66 23.78
C ALA A 387 -10.38 -33.73 24.48
N SER A 388 -11.51 -33.70 23.73
CA SER A 388 -12.84 -33.54 24.34
C SER A 388 -13.74 -34.80 24.34
N THR A 389 -13.26 -35.96 23.88
CA THR A 389 -14.07 -37.20 23.92
C THR A 389 -13.22 -38.46 24.17
N ALA A 390 -12.45 -38.46 25.23
CA ALA A 390 -11.81 -39.68 25.70
C ALA A 390 -12.13 -39.85 27.18
N THR A 391 -12.92 -40.89 27.48
CA THR A 391 -13.09 -41.53 28.81
C THR A 391 -11.72 -41.87 29.41
N PRO A 392 -11.54 -41.77 30.73
CA PRO A 392 -10.25 -42.08 31.39
C PRO A 392 -10.14 -43.59 31.54
N ALA A 393 -9.51 -44.27 30.62
CA ALA A 393 -9.02 -45.62 30.86
C ALA A 393 -7.74 -45.87 30.05
N SER A 394 -6.67 -45.95 30.79
CA SER A 394 -5.47 -46.78 30.61
C SER A 394 -4.77 -46.90 29.24
N VAL A 395 -3.48 -46.56 29.23
CA VAL A 395 -2.45 -47.06 28.30
C VAL A 395 -2.49 -46.60 26.86
N ALA A 396 -2.01 -45.37 26.60
CA ALA A 396 -1.51 -45.00 25.26
C ALA A 396 -0.60 -43.76 25.29
N ILE A 397 0.41 -43.72 26.13
CA ILE A 397 1.40 -42.62 26.19
C ILE A 397 2.29 -42.57 24.94
N SER A 398 2.40 -43.67 24.17
CA SER A 398 3.39 -43.77 23.09
C SER A 398 2.91 -43.16 21.74
N TRP A 399 1.61 -43.09 21.46
CA TRP A 399 1.09 -42.59 20.16
C TRP A 399 0.91 -41.06 20.12
N ARG A 400 0.57 -40.44 21.22
CA ARG A 400 0.40 -39.00 21.34
C ARG A 400 1.71 -38.21 21.20
N THR A 401 2.84 -38.81 21.64
CA THR A 401 4.16 -38.19 21.47
C THR A 401 4.68 -38.24 20.05
N ARG A 402 4.32 -39.23 19.24
CA ARG A 402 4.74 -39.33 17.84
C ARG A 402 4.03 -38.31 16.94
N LEU A 403 2.74 -37.97 17.18
CA LEU A 403 1.98 -36.99 16.41
C LEU A 403 2.32 -35.52 16.77
N ARG A 404 2.89 -35.26 17.95
CA ARG A 404 3.32 -33.92 18.37
C ARG A 404 4.66 -33.49 17.77
N ARG A 405 5.56 -34.43 17.51
CA ARG A 405 6.90 -34.16 16.99
C ARG A 405 6.90 -33.42 15.63
N PRO A 406 6.17 -33.84 14.59
CA PRO A 406 6.17 -33.15 13.31
C PRO A 406 5.54 -31.75 13.37
N THR A 407 4.52 -31.55 14.21
CA THR A 407 3.90 -30.22 14.37
C THR A 407 4.82 -29.25 15.10
N ILE A 408 5.57 -29.72 16.10
CA ILE A 408 6.58 -28.91 16.80
C ILE A 408 7.73 -28.59 15.83
N ALA A 409 8.24 -29.59 15.11
CA ALA A 409 9.31 -29.41 14.12
C ALA A 409 8.90 -28.40 13.03
N LEU A 410 7.66 -28.50 12.51
CA LEU A 410 7.12 -27.54 11.54
C LEU A 410 7.05 -26.12 12.13
N GLY A 411 6.52 -25.99 13.35
CA GLY A 411 6.44 -24.67 14.02
C GLY A 411 7.82 -24.06 14.27
N THR A 412 8.81 -24.89 14.66
CA THR A 412 10.20 -24.46 14.81
C THR A 412 10.81 -24.05 13.49
N ALA A 413 10.60 -24.83 12.41
CA ALA A 413 11.11 -24.49 11.08
C ALA A 413 10.57 -23.17 10.57
N VAL A 414 9.26 -22.95 10.71
CA VAL A 414 8.62 -21.66 10.33
C VAL A 414 9.15 -20.52 11.22
N GLY A 415 9.34 -20.75 12.51
CA GLY A 415 9.93 -19.75 13.42
C GLY A 415 11.35 -19.37 13.01
N LEU A 416 12.21 -20.35 12.72
CA LEU A 416 13.57 -20.12 12.26
C LEU A 416 13.59 -19.38 10.90
N LEU A 417 12.68 -19.72 9.98
CA LEU A 417 12.53 -19.04 8.71
C LEU A 417 12.14 -17.56 8.91
N GLY A 418 11.23 -17.28 9.85
CA GLY A 418 10.88 -15.90 10.21
C GLY A 418 12.06 -15.12 10.80
N VAL A 419 12.85 -15.74 11.66
CA VAL A 419 14.07 -15.14 12.22
C VAL A 419 15.09 -14.88 11.11
N ALA A 420 15.33 -15.83 10.22
CA ALA A 420 16.25 -15.66 9.09
C ALA A 420 15.81 -14.53 8.16
N LEU A 421 14.52 -14.47 7.81
CA LEU A 421 13.95 -13.38 7.01
C LEU A 421 14.16 -12.01 7.67
N THR A 422 13.87 -11.92 8.97
CA THR A 422 14.06 -10.68 9.74
C THR A 422 15.53 -10.26 9.75
N ALA A 423 16.44 -11.17 10.04
CA ALA A 423 17.87 -10.91 10.07
C ALA A 423 18.39 -10.46 8.69
N THR A 424 17.98 -11.13 7.61
CA THR A 424 18.36 -10.78 6.24
C THR A 424 17.84 -9.39 5.86
N SER A 425 16.60 -9.07 6.21
CA SER A 425 16.01 -7.74 5.94
C SER A 425 16.78 -6.63 6.66
N PHE A 426 17.11 -6.80 7.95
CA PHE A 426 17.93 -5.82 8.68
C PHE A 426 19.34 -5.70 8.12
N THR A 427 20.00 -6.79 7.76
CA THR A 427 21.36 -6.76 7.19
C THR A 427 21.39 -6.04 5.84
N TRP A 428 20.36 -6.24 5.02
CA TRP A 428 20.25 -5.54 3.75
C TRP A 428 20.03 -4.04 3.93
N ARG A 429 19.13 -3.64 4.82
CA ARG A 429 18.90 -2.23 5.15
C ARG A 429 20.18 -1.55 5.62
N GLU A 430 20.92 -2.19 6.51
CA GLU A 430 22.21 -1.66 6.98
C GLU A 430 23.21 -1.53 5.85
N HIS A 431 23.28 -2.53 4.95
CA HIS A 431 24.13 -2.45 3.77
C HIS A 431 23.79 -1.24 2.90
N VAL A 432 22.53 -1.00 2.59
CA VAL A 432 22.08 0.15 1.80
C VAL A 432 22.36 1.47 2.52
N THR A 433 22.13 1.54 3.82
CA THR A 433 22.43 2.73 4.64
C THR A 433 23.92 3.08 4.58
N VAL A 434 24.81 2.08 4.69
CA VAL A 434 26.26 2.28 4.56
C VAL A 434 26.63 2.75 3.14
N GLN A 435 26.06 2.15 2.11
CA GLN A 435 26.30 2.57 0.73
C GLN A 435 25.88 4.04 0.50
N ARG A 436 24.72 4.44 1.01
CA ARG A 436 24.23 5.82 0.90
C ARG A 436 25.06 6.82 1.75
N ALA A 437 25.57 6.40 2.91
CA ALA A 437 26.43 7.23 3.74
C ALA A 437 27.73 7.62 3.03
N ASN A 438 28.17 6.84 2.05
CA ASN A 438 29.30 7.15 1.16
C ASN A 438 28.97 8.30 0.18
N GLY A 439 27.74 8.80 0.13
CA GLY A 439 27.32 9.93 -0.70
C GLY A 439 28.14 11.21 -0.49
N LYS A 440 28.82 11.39 0.66
CA LYS A 440 29.78 12.46 0.85
C LYS A 440 30.96 12.43 -0.14
N GLU A 441 31.33 11.23 -0.61
CA GLU A 441 32.35 11.06 -1.62
C GLU A 441 31.91 11.55 -3.02
N LEU A 442 30.59 11.58 -3.29
CA LEU A 442 30.04 12.07 -4.56
C LEU A 442 30.33 13.55 -4.80
N VAL A 443 30.39 14.36 -3.74
CA VAL A 443 30.73 15.79 -3.83
C VAL A 443 32.22 16.00 -4.15
N ALA A 444 33.07 15.04 -3.78
CA ALA A 444 34.52 15.09 -4.01
C ALA A 444 34.98 14.46 -5.34
N LEU A 445 34.03 13.97 -6.19
CA LEU A 445 34.38 13.39 -7.48
C LEU A 445 35.09 14.40 -8.36
N THR A 446 36.25 13.98 -8.92
CA THR A 446 37.03 14.84 -9.81
C THR A 446 36.40 14.95 -11.18
N THR A 447 36.38 16.12 -11.77
CA THR A 447 35.86 16.38 -13.12
C THR A 447 36.63 15.62 -14.21
N ASP A 448 37.89 15.27 -13.99
CA ASP A 448 38.68 14.48 -14.93
C ASP A 448 38.27 13.00 -14.93
N GLY A 449 37.90 12.47 -13.77
CA GLY A 449 37.40 11.09 -13.66
C GLY A 449 35.93 10.93 -14.07
N TYR A 450 35.13 11.95 -13.77
CA TYR A 450 33.69 11.96 -13.92
C TYR A 450 33.20 13.23 -14.62
N PRO A 451 33.51 13.38 -15.93
CA PRO A 451 33.19 14.60 -16.66
C PRO A 451 31.68 14.84 -16.83
N GLY A 452 30.82 13.79 -16.75
CA GLY A 452 29.37 13.93 -16.88
C GLY A 452 28.97 14.70 -18.14
N ALA A 453 28.19 15.77 -18.01
CA ALA A 453 27.75 16.64 -19.10
C ALA A 453 28.87 17.26 -19.91
N ARG A 454 30.08 17.43 -19.35
CA ARG A 454 31.22 17.96 -20.09
C ARG A 454 31.70 17.05 -21.23
N ALA A 455 31.37 15.74 -21.15
CA ALA A 455 31.61 14.81 -22.26
C ALA A 455 30.80 15.19 -23.50
N LEU A 456 29.63 15.79 -23.32
CA LEU A 456 28.75 16.28 -24.39
C LEU A 456 29.10 17.72 -24.79
N THR A 457 29.22 18.63 -23.84
CA THR A 457 29.32 20.07 -24.08
C THR A 457 30.74 20.53 -24.40
N GLN A 458 31.76 19.84 -23.90
CA GLN A 458 33.18 20.20 -24.04
C GLN A 458 34.03 19.09 -24.68
N HIS A 459 33.40 18.00 -25.11
CA HIS A 459 34.09 16.83 -25.65
C HIS A 459 35.20 16.27 -24.72
N ALA A 460 34.97 16.41 -23.39
CA ALA A 460 35.93 15.96 -22.39
C ALA A 460 36.17 14.44 -22.53
N ARG A 461 37.47 14.06 -22.35
CA ARG A 461 37.86 12.62 -22.39
C ARG A 461 37.20 11.87 -21.22
N VAL A 462 36.58 10.74 -21.52
CA VAL A 462 35.97 9.87 -20.50
C VAL A 462 36.94 8.72 -20.19
N PRO A 463 37.54 8.64 -19.00
CA PRO A 463 38.39 7.54 -18.58
C PRO A 463 37.54 6.28 -18.32
N LYS A 464 38.16 5.09 -18.31
CA LYS A 464 37.47 3.86 -17.92
C LYS A 464 37.41 3.73 -16.42
N LEU A 465 36.36 4.30 -15.83
CA LEU A 465 36.05 4.21 -14.41
C LEU A 465 34.63 3.66 -14.21
N PRO A 466 34.35 3.02 -13.07
CA PRO A 466 32.97 2.62 -12.74
C PRO A 466 32.09 3.86 -12.62
N MET A 467 30.82 3.73 -12.99
CA MET A 467 29.88 4.84 -12.87
C MET A 467 29.65 5.24 -11.41
N ARG A 468 29.45 6.51 -11.20
CA ARG A 468 29.01 7.10 -9.92
C ARG A 468 27.90 8.14 -10.18
N PRO A 469 26.90 8.30 -9.32
CA PRO A 469 26.65 7.37 -8.20
C PRO A 469 26.37 5.94 -8.69
N THR A 470 26.55 4.96 -7.82
CA THR A 470 26.04 3.60 -8.05
C THR A 470 24.50 3.63 -8.03
N VAL A 471 23.85 2.57 -8.50
CA VAL A 471 22.36 2.50 -8.51
C VAL A 471 21.73 2.61 -7.13
N LEU A 472 22.43 2.21 -6.06
CA LEU A 472 21.96 2.34 -4.68
C LEU A 472 22.23 3.75 -4.11
N GLU A 473 23.38 4.35 -4.42
CA GLU A 473 23.72 5.72 -4.04
C GLU A 473 22.79 6.73 -4.70
N ALA A 474 22.41 6.50 -5.96
CA ALA A 474 21.60 7.42 -6.74
C ALA A 474 20.27 7.79 -6.06
N GLN A 475 19.65 6.82 -5.38
CA GLN A 475 18.38 7.05 -4.66
C GLN A 475 18.46 8.12 -3.56
N SER A 476 19.66 8.41 -3.07
CA SER A 476 19.90 9.47 -2.07
C SER A 476 20.74 10.63 -2.59
N ASP A 477 21.10 10.64 -3.88
CA ASP A 477 21.83 11.74 -4.52
C ASP A 477 20.88 12.85 -4.97
N LEU A 478 20.32 13.52 -3.96
CA LEU A 478 19.22 14.47 -4.04
C LEU A 478 19.72 15.92 -3.96
N PRO A 479 18.91 16.90 -4.44
CA PRO A 479 19.20 18.32 -4.28
C PRO A 479 19.36 18.72 -2.82
N GLU A 480 20.15 19.76 -2.58
CA GLU A 480 20.38 20.31 -1.24
C GLU A 480 19.09 20.76 -0.57
N SER A 481 18.13 21.32 -1.33
CA SER A 481 16.82 21.77 -0.82
C SER A 481 15.97 20.67 -0.24
N THR A 482 16.00 19.47 -0.82
CA THR A 482 15.33 18.29 -0.25
C THR A 482 15.93 17.90 1.10
N ASN A 483 17.27 17.85 1.17
CA ASN A 483 17.98 17.48 2.41
C ASN A 483 17.79 18.52 3.52
N ASP A 484 17.64 19.79 3.16
CA ASP A 484 17.44 20.90 4.09
C ASP A 484 15.95 21.09 4.48
N GLY A 485 15.02 20.33 3.91
CA GLY A 485 13.58 20.48 4.14
C GLY A 485 13.01 21.78 3.53
N CYS A 486 13.59 22.26 2.44
CA CYS A 486 13.27 23.52 1.77
C CYS A 486 12.30 23.38 0.58
N ILE A 487 11.52 22.32 0.58
CA ILE A 487 10.43 22.04 -0.37
C ILE A 487 9.17 21.68 0.40
N SER A 488 8.03 22.31 0.08
CA SER A 488 6.74 21.97 0.67
C SER A 488 6.28 20.60 0.15
N ASP A 489 5.78 19.73 1.03
CA ASP A 489 5.19 18.45 0.66
C ASP A 489 3.83 18.60 -0.05
N PHE A 490 3.22 17.47 -0.43
CA PHE A 490 1.96 17.47 -1.15
C PHE A 490 0.80 18.13 -0.37
N ASP A 491 0.78 17.97 0.95
CA ASP A 491 -0.35 18.37 1.78
C ASP A 491 -0.21 19.79 2.33
N ASN A 492 1.02 20.28 2.49
CA ASN A 492 1.30 21.59 3.04
C ASN A 492 1.13 22.69 2.00
N THR A 493 0.27 23.69 2.26
CA THR A 493 0.11 24.88 1.41
C THR A 493 0.95 26.06 1.84
N ASP A 494 1.79 25.92 2.87
CA ASP A 494 2.72 26.96 3.29
C ASP A 494 3.89 27.08 2.32
N VAL A 495 4.29 28.31 2.08
CA VAL A 495 5.44 28.60 1.22
C VAL A 495 6.71 28.59 2.06
N ILE A 496 7.46 27.51 1.96
CA ILE A 496 8.77 27.35 2.61
C ILE A 496 9.81 28.06 1.75
N ASN A 497 10.61 28.96 2.35
CA ASN A 497 11.65 29.69 1.68
C ASN A 497 13.02 29.40 2.32
N CYS A 498 14.00 29.06 1.50
CA CYS A 498 15.40 28.97 1.90
C CYS A 498 16.26 29.81 0.97
N THR A 499 17.44 30.19 1.45
CA THR A 499 18.38 31.03 0.69
C THR A 499 19.67 30.29 0.45
N TYR A 500 20.08 30.21 -0.81
CA TYR A 500 21.28 29.57 -1.32
C TYR A 500 22.16 30.61 -2.10
N GLY A 501 23.27 30.17 -2.63
CA GLY A 501 24.22 31.04 -3.33
C GLY A 501 24.96 31.97 -2.40
N ASP A 502 25.27 33.18 -2.87
CA ASP A 502 25.85 34.25 -2.03
C ASP A 502 24.74 34.97 -1.27
N LYS A 503 24.50 34.56 -0.02
CA LYS A 503 23.39 35.04 0.82
C LYS A 503 23.42 36.57 1.06
N GLN A 504 24.57 37.23 0.87
CA GLN A 504 24.75 38.66 1.07
C GLN A 504 24.59 39.47 -0.22
N ALA A 505 24.43 38.79 -1.37
CA ALA A 505 24.28 39.45 -2.65
C ALA A 505 22.98 40.26 -2.75
N SER A 506 23.01 41.37 -3.46
CA SER A 506 21.84 42.19 -3.76
C SER A 506 20.98 41.59 -4.89
N ARG A 507 21.61 40.87 -5.83
CA ARG A 507 20.91 40.21 -6.95
C ARG A 507 20.23 38.94 -6.46
N THR A 508 18.95 38.77 -6.83
CA THR A 508 18.14 37.62 -6.36
C THR A 508 17.56 36.87 -7.53
N ILE A 509 17.72 35.54 -7.54
CA ILE A 509 16.96 34.63 -8.37
C ILE A 509 15.94 33.91 -7.47
N ALA A 510 14.67 34.02 -7.80
CA ALA A 510 13.63 33.19 -7.18
C ALA A 510 13.50 31.87 -7.98
N LEU A 511 13.86 30.76 -7.36
CA LEU A 511 13.68 29.42 -7.93
C LEU A 511 12.28 28.91 -7.55
N ALA A 512 11.35 28.87 -8.52
CA ALA A 512 9.94 28.62 -8.25
C ALA A 512 9.37 27.47 -9.09
N GLY A 513 8.63 26.56 -8.45
CA GLY A 513 7.97 25.45 -9.11
C GLY A 513 8.00 24.13 -8.34
N GLY A 514 7.93 23.02 -9.05
CA GLY A 514 7.99 21.67 -8.51
C GLY A 514 9.41 21.14 -8.41
N SER A 515 9.52 19.83 -8.21
CA SER A 515 10.82 19.12 -8.13
C SER A 515 11.69 19.28 -9.36
N HIS A 516 11.12 19.52 -10.55
CA HIS A 516 11.86 19.79 -11.77
C HIS A 516 12.45 21.23 -11.82
N ALA A 517 11.93 22.15 -11.02
CA ALA A 517 12.64 23.40 -10.73
C ALA A 517 13.69 23.17 -9.63
N GLU A 518 13.34 22.35 -8.64
CA GLU A 518 14.19 22.06 -7.48
C GLU A 518 15.57 21.51 -7.84
N HIS A 519 15.66 20.52 -8.73
CA HIS A 519 16.95 19.87 -9.01
C HIS A 519 18.02 20.84 -9.55
N TRP A 520 17.64 22.01 -10.08
CA TRP A 520 18.57 23.05 -10.51
C TRP A 520 19.27 23.76 -9.34
N ILE A 521 18.76 23.60 -8.08
CA ILE A 521 19.35 24.31 -6.93
C ILE A 521 20.84 23.97 -6.74
N THR A 522 21.24 22.71 -6.99
CA THR A 522 22.64 22.26 -6.88
C THR A 522 23.58 23.11 -7.78
N ALA A 523 23.14 23.34 -9.01
CA ALA A 523 23.94 24.17 -9.93
C ALA A 523 23.80 25.67 -9.65
N LEU A 524 22.61 26.13 -9.29
CA LEU A 524 22.34 27.54 -8.99
C LEU A 524 23.01 28.00 -7.70
N ASP A 525 23.11 27.17 -6.68
CA ASP A 525 23.88 27.47 -5.45
C ASP A 525 25.34 27.69 -5.75
N ALA A 526 25.97 26.83 -6.55
CA ALA A 526 27.35 26.95 -6.95
C ALA A 526 27.58 28.22 -7.79
N LEU A 527 26.73 28.49 -8.78
CA LEU A 527 26.81 29.69 -9.62
C LEU A 527 26.56 30.97 -8.80
N GLY A 528 25.62 30.93 -7.84
CA GLY A 528 25.34 32.06 -6.95
C GLY A 528 26.54 32.44 -6.10
N LYS A 529 27.26 31.46 -5.55
CA LYS A 529 28.51 31.67 -4.82
C LYS A 529 29.63 32.20 -5.72
N MET A 530 29.69 31.75 -6.97
CA MET A 530 30.72 32.09 -7.93
C MET A 530 30.54 33.52 -8.53
N HIS A 531 29.28 33.90 -8.80
CA HIS A 531 28.94 35.13 -9.52
C HIS A 531 28.15 36.14 -8.68
N HIS A 532 28.15 35.99 -7.36
CA HIS A 532 27.57 36.91 -6.39
C HIS A 532 26.08 37.22 -6.61
N PHE A 533 25.26 36.19 -6.59
CA PHE A 533 23.79 36.29 -6.50
C PHE A 533 23.25 35.29 -5.48
N LYS A 534 22.13 35.63 -4.83
CA LYS A 534 21.40 34.72 -3.96
C LYS A 534 20.26 34.01 -4.69
N VAL A 535 19.96 32.80 -4.29
CA VAL A 535 18.83 32.02 -4.78
C VAL A 535 17.85 31.83 -3.62
N VAL A 536 16.62 32.28 -3.80
CA VAL A 536 15.53 32.07 -2.84
C VAL A 536 14.58 31.02 -3.42
N THR A 537 14.29 29.96 -2.66
CA THR A 537 13.45 28.84 -3.12
C THR A 537 11.99 29.08 -2.80
N TYR A 538 11.12 28.72 -3.76
CA TYR A 538 9.65 28.63 -3.68
C TYR A 538 9.26 27.30 -4.33
N LEU A 539 9.36 26.22 -3.55
CA LEU A 539 9.29 24.86 -4.08
C LEU A 539 8.17 24.07 -3.42
N LYS A 540 7.44 23.30 -4.23
CA LYS A 540 6.43 22.37 -3.75
C LYS A 540 6.45 21.07 -4.58
N MET A 541 6.44 19.95 -3.89
CA MET A 541 6.47 18.61 -4.49
C MET A 541 5.35 18.43 -5.53
N GLY A 542 5.73 17.99 -6.74
CA GLY A 542 4.78 17.69 -7.82
C GLY A 542 3.95 18.88 -8.33
N CYS A 543 4.28 20.10 -7.93
CA CYS A 543 3.50 21.30 -8.23
C CYS A 543 4.31 22.30 -9.07
N PRO A 544 4.16 22.32 -10.39
CA PRO A 544 4.78 23.34 -11.24
C PRO A 544 4.19 24.73 -10.95
N LEU A 545 4.90 25.78 -11.33
CA LEU A 545 4.33 27.13 -11.30
C LEU A 545 3.29 27.26 -12.42
N THR A 546 2.00 27.31 -12.06
CA THR A 546 0.88 27.22 -13.02
C THR A 546 -0.34 27.99 -12.54
N THR A 547 -1.16 28.45 -13.50
CA THR A 547 -2.48 29.05 -13.23
C THR A 547 -3.62 28.00 -13.25
N GLU A 548 -3.32 26.73 -13.34
CA GLU A 548 -4.33 25.67 -13.38
C GLU A 548 -5.19 25.67 -12.11
N GLU A 549 -6.52 25.73 -12.27
CA GLU A 549 -7.46 25.74 -11.14
C GLU A 549 -7.65 24.36 -10.51
N THR A 550 -7.52 23.31 -11.31
CA THR A 550 -7.69 21.91 -10.88
C THR A 550 -6.48 21.07 -11.28
N PRO A 551 -5.29 21.39 -10.73
CA PRO A 551 -4.08 20.64 -11.06
C PRO A 551 -4.21 19.18 -10.64
N LEU A 552 -3.51 18.32 -11.36
CA LEU A 552 -3.43 16.89 -11.04
C LEU A 552 -2.00 16.53 -10.66
N VAL A 553 -1.84 15.60 -9.72
CA VAL A 553 -0.53 14.99 -9.46
C VAL A 553 -0.13 14.17 -10.69
N MET A 554 1.07 14.45 -11.21
CA MET A 554 1.59 13.70 -12.36
C MET A 554 1.78 12.22 -12.01
N GLY A 555 1.36 11.36 -12.92
CA GLY A 555 1.50 9.90 -12.81
C GLY A 555 0.30 9.19 -12.21
N ASP A 556 -0.40 9.76 -11.23
CA ASP A 556 -1.60 9.15 -10.63
C ASP A 556 -2.91 9.85 -11.02
N ASN A 557 -2.84 11.02 -11.67
CA ASN A 557 -3.99 11.84 -12.06
C ASN A 557 -4.94 12.19 -10.89
N ARG A 558 -4.43 12.26 -9.68
CA ARG A 558 -5.16 12.65 -8.48
C ARG A 558 -5.34 14.17 -8.46
N PRO A 559 -6.54 14.70 -8.11
CA PRO A 559 -6.73 16.14 -7.90
C PRO A 559 -5.76 16.70 -6.86
N TYR A 560 -5.20 17.88 -7.14
CA TYR A 560 -4.17 18.50 -6.32
C TYR A 560 -4.52 19.96 -5.94
N PRO A 561 -5.60 20.18 -5.16
CA PRO A 561 -6.05 21.53 -4.82
C PRO A 561 -5.01 22.33 -4.03
N ASN A 562 -4.20 21.68 -3.21
CA ASN A 562 -3.11 22.31 -2.44
C ASN A 562 -2.04 22.95 -3.33
N CYS A 563 -1.84 22.43 -4.55
CA CYS A 563 -0.96 23.05 -5.53
C CYS A 563 -1.54 24.37 -6.06
N HIS A 564 -2.83 24.45 -6.32
CA HIS A 564 -3.47 25.69 -6.73
C HIS A 564 -3.36 26.80 -5.66
N GLU A 565 -3.72 26.49 -4.41
CA GLU A 565 -3.63 27.41 -3.29
C GLU A 565 -2.18 27.88 -3.06
N TRP A 566 -1.23 26.96 -3.12
CA TRP A 566 0.20 27.27 -2.98
C TRP A 566 0.69 28.20 -4.08
N ASN A 567 0.31 27.96 -5.35
CA ASN A 567 0.64 28.83 -6.48
C ASN A 567 0.16 30.27 -6.29
N GLN A 568 -1.06 30.46 -5.76
CA GLN A 568 -1.59 31.80 -5.45
C GLN A 568 -0.71 32.51 -4.41
N LYS A 569 -0.31 31.82 -3.33
CA LYS A 569 0.56 32.36 -2.29
C LYS A 569 1.96 32.71 -2.82
N VAL A 570 2.55 31.85 -3.65
CA VAL A 570 3.86 32.08 -4.26
C VAL A 570 3.82 33.26 -5.20
N MET A 571 2.81 33.36 -6.08
CA MET A 571 2.70 34.49 -6.99
C MET A 571 2.58 35.82 -6.24
N ALA A 572 1.79 35.87 -5.15
CA ALA A 572 1.70 37.07 -4.31
C ALA A 572 3.06 37.45 -3.70
N LYS A 573 3.84 36.47 -3.24
CA LYS A 573 5.20 36.70 -2.70
C LYS A 573 6.16 37.18 -3.79
N LEU A 574 6.19 36.54 -4.96
CA LEU A 574 7.07 36.93 -6.06
C LEU A 574 6.81 38.38 -6.52
N ILE A 575 5.54 38.79 -6.58
CA ILE A 575 5.14 40.16 -6.91
C ILE A 575 5.60 41.16 -5.81
N GLY A 576 5.41 40.78 -4.54
CA GLY A 576 5.79 41.65 -3.42
C GLY A 576 7.30 41.80 -3.21
N GLU A 577 8.07 40.74 -3.42
CA GLU A 577 9.53 40.72 -3.20
C GLU A 577 10.34 41.19 -4.42
N HIS A 578 9.75 41.15 -5.60
CA HIS A 578 10.28 41.63 -6.87
C HIS A 578 11.71 41.15 -7.16
N PRO A 579 11.97 39.83 -7.29
CA PRO A 579 13.30 39.29 -7.53
C PRO A 579 13.86 39.76 -8.86
N SER A 580 15.20 39.75 -9.00
CA SER A 580 15.88 40.14 -10.26
C SER A 580 15.47 39.22 -11.43
N PHE A 581 15.24 37.94 -11.14
CA PHE A 581 14.69 36.94 -12.06
C PHE A 581 13.86 35.86 -11.31
N VAL A 582 12.85 35.34 -11.97
CA VAL A 582 12.20 34.10 -11.59
C VAL A 582 12.72 32.97 -12.49
N PHE A 583 13.33 31.95 -11.90
CA PHE A 583 13.75 30.73 -12.58
C PHE A 583 12.67 29.68 -12.39
N THR A 584 12.11 29.17 -13.49
CA THR A 584 11.06 28.16 -13.47
C THR A 584 11.12 27.26 -14.71
N THR A 585 10.56 26.06 -14.65
CA THR A 585 10.41 25.18 -15.81
C THR A 585 9.39 25.74 -16.80
N SER A 586 9.64 25.58 -18.10
CA SER A 586 8.80 26.13 -19.18
C SER A 586 8.11 25.05 -20.02
N THR A 587 8.56 23.82 -19.94
CA THR A 587 7.96 22.67 -20.62
C THR A 587 7.72 21.53 -19.64
N ARG A 588 7.01 20.49 -20.08
CA ARG A 588 6.81 19.24 -19.38
C ARG A 588 6.51 18.12 -20.38
N PRO A 589 6.61 16.84 -20.02
CA PRO A 589 6.27 15.74 -20.92
C PRO A 589 4.79 15.79 -21.33
N TRP A 590 4.51 15.30 -22.52
CA TRP A 590 3.16 15.12 -22.99
C TRP A 590 2.64 13.71 -22.61
N ASN A 591 1.46 13.64 -22.01
CA ASN A 591 0.89 12.36 -21.58
C ASN A 591 0.39 11.46 -22.75
N ILE A 592 0.25 12.01 -23.95
CA ILE A 592 -0.43 11.34 -25.08
C ILE A 592 0.49 11.17 -26.29
N LYS A 593 1.54 11.95 -26.41
CA LYS A 593 2.46 11.97 -27.56
C LYS A 593 3.92 11.97 -27.10
N PRO A 594 4.85 11.46 -27.93
CA PRO A 594 6.27 11.64 -27.69
C PRO A 594 6.67 13.12 -27.60
N GLY A 595 7.74 13.40 -26.84
CA GLY A 595 8.30 14.73 -26.69
C GLY A 595 7.80 15.49 -25.46
N ASP A 596 8.23 16.76 -25.36
CA ASP A 596 7.81 17.69 -24.33
C ASP A 596 6.92 18.80 -24.94
N VAL A 597 6.12 19.45 -24.10
CA VAL A 597 5.17 20.50 -24.49
C VAL A 597 5.18 21.65 -23.50
N MET A 598 4.90 22.85 -23.98
CA MET A 598 4.63 24.02 -23.14
C MET A 598 3.14 24.04 -22.75
N PRO A 599 2.78 23.88 -21.46
CA PRO A 599 1.39 23.94 -21.01
C PRO A 599 0.81 25.36 -21.14
N SER A 600 -0.41 25.48 -21.66
CA SER A 600 -1.08 26.79 -21.80
C SER A 600 -1.26 27.51 -20.45
N THR A 601 -1.38 26.79 -19.36
CA THR A 601 -1.52 27.33 -18.00
C THR A 601 -0.24 28.02 -17.47
N TYR A 602 0.92 27.80 -18.12
CA TYR A 602 2.17 28.52 -17.79
C TYR A 602 2.16 29.94 -18.35
N ILE A 603 1.42 30.19 -19.44
CA ILE A 603 1.32 31.52 -20.06
C ILE A 603 0.74 32.55 -19.09
N GLY A 604 -0.26 32.17 -18.28
CA GLY A 604 -0.83 33.05 -17.26
C GLY A 604 0.18 33.49 -16.19
N ILE A 605 1.10 32.59 -15.81
CA ILE A 605 2.21 32.93 -14.91
C ILE A 605 3.15 33.92 -15.57
N TRP A 606 3.57 33.66 -16.82
CA TRP A 606 4.49 34.54 -17.55
C TRP A 606 3.86 35.91 -17.78
N GLN A 607 2.57 35.97 -18.09
CA GLN A 607 1.84 37.23 -18.21
C GLN A 607 1.85 38.02 -16.90
N THR A 608 1.48 37.36 -15.78
CA THR A 608 1.45 38.01 -14.47
C THR A 608 2.83 38.55 -14.05
N LEU A 609 3.91 37.77 -14.26
CA LEU A 609 5.27 38.21 -13.96
C LEU A 609 5.68 39.38 -14.87
N SER A 610 5.39 39.30 -16.17
CA SER A 610 5.71 40.35 -17.15
C SER A 610 4.99 41.65 -16.87
N ASP A 611 3.70 41.61 -16.51
CA ASP A 611 2.89 42.79 -16.14
C ASP A 611 3.49 43.49 -14.90
N ASN A 612 4.06 42.71 -14.00
CA ASN A 612 4.78 43.22 -12.82
C ASN A 612 6.25 43.50 -13.10
N LYS A 613 6.71 43.46 -14.37
CA LYS A 613 8.10 43.75 -14.81
C LYS A 613 9.15 42.84 -14.15
N ILE A 614 8.80 41.62 -13.80
CA ILE A 614 9.69 40.62 -13.23
C ILE A 614 10.24 39.73 -14.35
N PRO A 615 11.56 39.72 -14.61
CA PRO A 615 12.17 38.94 -15.67
C PRO A 615 12.12 37.45 -15.37
N ILE A 616 12.04 36.62 -16.42
CA ILE A 616 11.86 35.17 -16.32
C ILE A 616 13.06 34.47 -16.97
N LEU A 617 13.64 33.48 -16.25
CA LEU A 617 14.52 32.46 -16.78
C LEU A 617 13.68 31.19 -16.98
N ALA A 618 13.23 30.97 -18.21
CA ALA A 618 12.33 29.89 -18.59
C ALA A 618 13.17 28.67 -19.01
N MET A 619 13.34 27.71 -18.11
CA MET A 619 14.13 26.50 -18.32
C MET A 619 13.30 25.44 -19.04
N ARG A 620 13.76 24.94 -20.21
CA ARG A 620 13.22 23.71 -20.79
C ARG A 620 13.40 22.56 -19.80
N ASP A 621 12.33 21.81 -19.58
CA ASP A 621 12.37 20.69 -18.63
C ASP A 621 13.34 19.58 -19.07
N THR A 622 13.85 18.84 -18.11
CA THR A 622 14.69 17.67 -18.35
C THR A 622 13.85 16.48 -18.82
N PRO A 623 14.42 15.54 -19.58
CA PRO A 623 13.67 14.39 -20.10
C PRO A 623 13.05 13.54 -18.99
N TRP A 624 11.78 13.20 -19.13
CA TRP A 624 11.09 12.23 -18.31
C TRP A 624 11.12 10.88 -19.04
N LEU A 625 11.69 9.88 -18.41
CA LEU A 625 11.88 8.59 -19.06
C LEU A 625 10.59 7.75 -18.96
N VAL A 626 9.95 7.59 -20.11
CA VAL A 626 8.72 6.79 -20.25
C VAL A 626 8.94 5.74 -21.32
N ARG A 627 8.61 4.51 -21.05
CA ARG A 627 8.67 3.39 -22.00
C ARG A 627 7.32 2.68 -22.02
N ASN A 628 6.74 2.50 -23.19
CA ASN A 628 5.42 1.87 -23.36
C ASN A 628 4.31 2.53 -22.48
N GLY A 629 4.37 3.85 -22.30
CA GLY A 629 3.38 4.60 -21.51
C GLY A 629 3.52 4.46 -19.99
N ALA A 630 4.58 3.85 -19.49
CA ALA A 630 4.89 3.72 -18.06
C ALA A 630 6.23 4.40 -17.71
N PRO A 631 6.41 4.89 -16.48
CA PRO A 631 7.70 5.40 -16.01
C PRO A 631 8.80 4.34 -16.16
N PHE A 632 9.93 4.72 -16.74
CA PHE A 632 11.07 3.85 -16.92
C PHE A 632 12.21 4.27 -15.99
N PHE A 633 12.71 3.31 -15.20
CA PHE A 633 13.75 3.54 -14.20
C PHE A 633 15.12 3.09 -14.72
N PRO A 634 16.01 3.99 -15.12
CA PRO A 634 17.36 3.63 -15.58
C PRO A 634 18.16 2.89 -14.52
N THR A 635 17.98 3.26 -13.24
CA THR A 635 18.63 2.59 -12.10
C THR A 635 18.27 1.11 -12.00
N ASP A 636 16.99 0.75 -12.23
CA ASP A 636 16.53 -0.63 -12.24
C ASP A 636 17.11 -1.43 -13.43
N CYS A 637 17.14 -0.80 -14.60
CA CYS A 637 17.70 -1.39 -15.81
C CYS A 637 19.21 -1.67 -15.65
N LEU A 638 19.96 -0.70 -15.13
CA LEU A 638 21.41 -0.86 -14.85
C LEU A 638 21.66 -1.93 -13.78
N ALA A 639 20.83 -1.99 -12.74
CA ALA A 639 20.91 -3.01 -11.70
C ALA A 639 20.63 -4.44 -12.23
N LYS A 640 19.87 -4.56 -13.33
CA LYS A 640 19.66 -5.84 -14.05
C LYS A 640 20.78 -6.17 -15.05
N GLY A 641 21.85 -5.37 -15.13
CA GLY A 641 23.00 -5.59 -16.00
C GLY A 641 22.91 -4.90 -17.37
N GLY A 642 21.95 -3.99 -17.56
CA GLY A 642 21.93 -3.11 -18.73
C GLY A 642 23.09 -2.12 -18.74
N ASP A 643 23.31 -1.46 -19.87
CA ASP A 643 24.36 -0.45 -20.04
C ASP A 643 23.77 0.96 -20.23
N ALA A 644 24.65 1.96 -20.34
CA ALA A 644 24.27 3.36 -20.51
C ALA A 644 23.32 3.61 -21.71
N VAL A 645 23.41 2.80 -22.77
CA VAL A 645 22.64 2.98 -24.02
C VAL A 645 21.33 2.20 -23.93
N SER A 646 21.38 0.92 -23.56
CA SER A 646 20.20 0.05 -23.44
C SER A 646 19.23 0.51 -22.33
N CYS A 647 19.77 1.14 -21.29
CA CYS A 647 18.99 1.77 -20.22
C CYS A 647 18.63 3.25 -20.49
N GLY A 648 18.89 3.75 -21.68
CA GLY A 648 18.44 5.06 -22.16
C GLY A 648 17.14 4.97 -22.95
N ILE A 649 16.63 6.12 -23.35
CA ILE A 649 15.43 6.29 -24.20
C ILE A 649 15.78 7.13 -25.43
N ASP A 650 15.11 6.89 -26.54
CA ASP A 650 15.32 7.68 -27.76
C ASP A 650 14.89 9.14 -27.49
N ARG A 651 15.75 10.06 -27.94
CA ARG A 651 15.58 11.48 -27.66
C ARG A 651 14.21 12.00 -28.14
N SER A 652 13.76 11.57 -29.31
CA SER A 652 12.48 11.96 -29.90
C SER A 652 11.25 11.52 -29.11
N GLU A 653 11.40 10.50 -28.22
CA GLU A 653 10.30 10.06 -27.35
C GLU A 653 10.10 11.00 -26.16
N VAL A 654 11.15 11.69 -25.72
CA VAL A 654 11.14 12.48 -24.47
C VAL A 654 11.35 13.97 -24.68
N LEU A 655 11.87 14.39 -25.83
CA LEU A 655 12.09 15.79 -26.19
C LEU A 655 11.56 16.07 -27.59
N SER A 656 10.80 17.12 -27.75
CA SER A 656 10.39 17.67 -29.04
C SER A 656 11.61 18.25 -29.78
N ASP A 657 11.65 18.17 -31.10
CA ASP A 657 12.76 18.68 -31.92
C ASP A 657 13.04 20.17 -31.65
N ARG A 658 11.97 20.93 -31.39
CA ARG A 658 12.05 22.35 -31.09
C ARG A 658 11.47 22.68 -29.72
N ASN A 659 12.17 23.50 -28.97
CA ASN A 659 11.66 24.08 -27.73
C ASN A 659 10.55 25.09 -28.02
N GLN A 660 9.29 24.73 -27.72
CA GLN A 660 8.12 25.56 -27.99
C GLN A 660 8.10 26.88 -27.21
N THR A 661 8.83 26.99 -26.10
CA THR A 661 8.94 28.23 -25.32
C THR A 661 9.51 29.38 -26.14
N LEU A 662 10.34 29.09 -27.15
CA LEU A 662 10.94 30.09 -28.05
C LEU A 662 9.90 30.90 -28.84
N ASP A 663 8.74 30.35 -29.12
CA ASP A 663 7.66 31.02 -29.85
C ASP A 663 7.03 32.18 -29.05
N PHE A 664 7.25 32.18 -27.73
CA PHE A 664 6.70 33.19 -26.81
C PHE A 664 7.64 34.35 -26.52
N LEU A 665 8.92 34.29 -26.95
CA LEU A 665 9.87 35.39 -26.75
C LEU A 665 9.41 36.73 -27.30
N PRO A 666 8.75 36.82 -28.48
CA PRO A 666 8.22 38.11 -28.98
C PRO A 666 7.09 38.68 -28.11
N ILE A 667 6.36 37.83 -27.39
CA ILE A 667 5.24 38.23 -26.53
C ILE A 667 5.76 38.66 -25.14
N PHE A 668 6.80 37.99 -24.63
CA PHE A 668 7.38 38.25 -23.33
C PHE A 668 8.83 38.72 -23.41
N PRO A 669 9.09 40.02 -23.68
CA PRO A 669 10.44 40.54 -23.93
C PRO A 669 11.38 40.43 -22.72
N LEU A 670 10.86 40.29 -21.50
CA LEU A 670 11.63 40.06 -20.29
C LEU A 670 11.95 38.59 -20.03
N MET A 671 11.43 37.67 -20.85
CA MET A 671 11.73 36.25 -20.74
C MET A 671 13.04 35.91 -21.45
N ARG A 672 13.81 35.01 -20.85
CA ARG A 672 15.01 34.38 -21.41
C ARG A 672 14.82 32.86 -21.33
N VAL A 673 15.04 32.19 -22.43
CA VAL A 673 14.91 30.71 -22.50
C VAL A 673 16.27 30.07 -22.25
N LEU A 674 16.29 29.10 -21.36
CA LEU A 674 17.43 28.24 -21.09
C LEU A 674 17.11 26.82 -21.57
N ASP A 675 18.02 26.17 -22.24
CA ASP A 675 17.85 24.82 -22.79
C ASP A 675 19.17 24.03 -22.67
N LEU A 676 19.19 23.06 -21.79
CA LEU A 676 20.32 22.18 -21.55
C LEU A 676 20.09 20.77 -22.11
N SER A 677 19.14 20.60 -23.02
CA SER A 677 18.82 19.27 -23.61
C SER A 677 20.04 18.59 -24.22
N ASP A 678 20.94 19.34 -24.90
CA ASP A 678 22.16 18.82 -25.49
C ASP A 678 23.28 18.52 -24.47
N ALA A 679 23.13 18.99 -23.25
CA ALA A 679 24.01 18.66 -22.14
C ALA A 679 23.55 17.42 -21.35
N VAL A 680 22.31 16.93 -21.61
CA VAL A 680 21.73 15.74 -20.98
C VAL A 680 21.58 14.58 -21.97
N CYS A 681 21.20 14.88 -23.21
CA CYS A 681 20.96 13.89 -24.24
C CYS A 681 21.92 14.06 -25.43
N ARG A 682 22.29 12.96 -26.06
CA ARG A 682 22.91 12.94 -27.40
C ARG A 682 21.85 13.26 -28.46
N ALA A 683 22.28 13.42 -29.71
CA ALA A 683 21.38 13.76 -30.80
C ALA A 683 20.27 12.69 -31.01
N ASP A 684 20.59 11.45 -30.78
CA ASP A 684 19.71 10.27 -31.01
C ASP A 684 19.08 9.76 -29.71
N LYS A 685 19.80 9.85 -28.56
CA LYS A 685 19.41 9.13 -27.33
C LYS A 685 19.75 9.88 -26.05
N CYS A 686 18.83 9.87 -25.12
CA CYS A 686 19.06 10.22 -23.73
C CYS A 686 19.53 8.97 -23.00
N ARG A 687 20.84 8.90 -22.70
CA ARG A 687 21.45 7.74 -22.06
C ARG A 687 21.18 7.73 -20.56
N ALA A 688 21.32 6.58 -19.92
CA ALA A 688 21.26 6.47 -18.46
C ALA A 688 22.50 7.04 -17.77
N VAL A 689 23.67 6.90 -18.41
CA VAL A 689 24.98 7.32 -17.90
C VAL A 689 25.71 8.10 -18.98
N GLU A 690 26.27 9.24 -18.63
CA GLU A 690 27.12 10.02 -19.51
C GLU A 690 28.38 10.49 -18.76
N GLY A 691 29.55 10.37 -19.38
CA GLY A 691 30.80 10.77 -18.75
C GLY A 691 31.07 10.09 -17.39
N ASN A 692 30.78 8.80 -17.26
CA ASN A 692 30.87 8.00 -16.02
C ASN A 692 29.91 8.43 -14.91
N VAL A 693 28.99 9.38 -15.16
CA VAL A 693 28.03 9.86 -14.16
C VAL A 693 26.63 9.35 -14.50
N LEU A 694 25.96 8.71 -13.54
CA LEU A 694 24.57 8.31 -13.63
C LEU A 694 23.68 9.56 -13.64
N ILE A 695 22.88 9.71 -14.70
CA ILE A 695 22.12 10.95 -14.93
C ILE A 695 20.92 11.06 -14.00
N TYR A 696 20.17 9.97 -13.84
CA TYR A 696 18.86 9.98 -13.16
C TYR A 696 18.93 9.22 -11.84
N HIS A 697 18.33 9.77 -10.79
CA HIS A 697 18.17 9.03 -9.53
C HIS A 697 16.85 8.23 -9.48
N ASP A 698 15.87 8.58 -10.33
CA ASP A 698 14.61 7.86 -10.54
C ASP A 698 14.23 7.84 -12.04
N SER A 699 12.95 7.89 -12.40
CA SER A 699 12.47 7.89 -13.78
C SER A 699 12.55 9.25 -14.48
N HIS A 700 12.71 10.36 -13.77
CA HIS A 700 12.65 11.71 -14.37
C HIS A 700 13.50 12.79 -13.67
N HIS A 701 13.98 12.55 -12.46
CA HIS A 701 14.80 13.54 -11.77
C HIS A 701 16.29 13.30 -12.02
N ILE A 702 17.00 14.40 -12.29
CA ILE A 702 18.47 14.38 -12.48
C ILE A 702 19.16 14.25 -11.12
N SER A 703 20.16 13.38 -11.03
CA SER A 703 21.00 13.22 -9.84
C SER A 703 21.78 14.49 -9.51
N ALA A 704 21.94 14.83 -8.22
CA ALA A 704 22.70 16.00 -7.81
C ALA A 704 24.16 15.94 -8.32
N THR A 705 24.72 14.74 -8.42
CA THR A 705 26.07 14.53 -8.98
C THR A 705 26.14 14.91 -10.47
N TYR A 706 25.15 14.52 -11.29
CA TYR A 706 25.12 14.94 -12.69
C TYR A 706 24.85 16.43 -12.81
N MET A 707 23.98 16.98 -11.97
CA MET A 707 23.66 18.40 -11.94
C MET A 707 24.91 19.29 -11.70
N ARG A 708 25.85 18.83 -10.86
CA ARG A 708 27.15 19.50 -10.67
C ARG A 708 27.98 19.59 -11.96
N THR A 709 27.85 18.61 -12.84
CA THR A 709 28.55 18.63 -14.13
C THR A 709 27.92 19.56 -15.16
N LEU A 710 26.68 20.00 -14.95
CA LEU A 710 25.97 20.98 -15.77
C LEU A 710 26.33 22.45 -15.43
N ILE A 711 27.00 22.71 -14.29
CA ILE A 711 27.33 24.06 -13.83
C ILE A 711 27.99 24.92 -14.95
N PRO A 712 28.99 24.44 -15.71
CA PRO A 712 29.63 25.27 -16.73
C PRO A 712 28.68 25.69 -17.87
N GLU A 713 27.85 24.79 -18.35
CA GLU A 713 26.92 25.09 -19.43
C GLU A 713 25.75 25.95 -18.97
N LEU A 714 25.17 25.65 -17.79
CA LEU A 714 24.14 26.50 -17.19
C LEU A 714 24.70 27.92 -16.95
N GLY A 715 25.94 28.05 -16.41
CA GLY A 715 26.60 29.32 -16.19
C GLY A 715 26.80 30.10 -17.48
N ARG A 716 27.23 29.44 -18.57
CA ARG A 716 27.36 30.07 -19.89
C ARG A 716 26.03 30.63 -20.39
N GLN A 717 24.94 29.84 -20.33
CA GLN A 717 23.61 30.29 -20.78
C GLN A 717 23.04 31.39 -19.88
N MET A 718 23.17 31.24 -18.56
CA MET A 718 22.73 32.26 -17.59
C MET A 718 23.50 33.55 -17.72
N GLY A 719 24.85 33.53 -17.91
CA GLY A 719 25.65 34.71 -18.14
C GLY A 719 25.18 35.50 -19.36
N ALA A 720 24.91 34.79 -20.47
CA ALA A 720 24.35 35.41 -21.68
C ALA A 720 22.90 35.94 -21.47
N ALA A 721 22.08 35.25 -20.68
CA ALA A 721 20.69 35.61 -20.42
C ALA A 721 20.55 36.82 -19.48
N THR A 722 21.36 36.87 -18.45
CA THR A 722 21.28 37.89 -17.39
C THR A 722 22.21 39.09 -17.62
N ALA A 723 23.27 38.89 -18.39
CA ALA A 723 24.39 39.83 -18.54
C ALA A 723 25.05 40.21 -17.16
N TRP A 724 25.09 39.28 -16.25
CA TRP A 724 25.68 39.52 -14.93
C TRP A 724 27.17 39.22 -14.86
N TRP A 725 27.68 38.35 -15.78
CA TRP A 725 29.10 37.97 -15.92
C TRP A 725 29.43 37.61 -17.38
#